data_95e84bd84871512c07ff466d5fede666
#
_entry.id   95e84bd84871512c07ff466d5fede666
#
_cell.length_a   1.000
_cell.length_b   1.000
_cell.length_c   1.000
_cell.angle_alpha   90.00
_cell.angle_beta   90.00
_cell.angle_gamma   90.00
#
_symmetry.space_group_name_H-M   'P 1'
#
loop_
_entity.id
_entity.type
_entity.pdbx_description
1 polymer ?
#
loop_
_entity_poly.entity_id
_entity_poly.type
_entity_poly.pdbx_seq_one_letter_code
_entity_poly.pdbx_strand_id
1 'polypeptide(L)'
;MNIEKHGQFPSSLKEERQHGNLSFPCAFYQAAHEANPPGLPFTVKHHWHEPIEIIYLEQDSYQIDINMTITHLKSPCFCFINSGELHAIASDSDQYLEQAVVFSPELLTFAAPDPTQEQFLLPLAEHKLSFPSFLGPDHPAFSEVQQEFFRIRSIFFRENRFHSDQFTIENPISQLRLKASLLNIIGTLAEHALLTSNEPVRNPRVELLKTVISYIRQNYQQPLSLGELAALAAMNEQYFCRFFKKALGKTPVSYINSFRIQHAATLLCTTELPVTEICLESGFNNLGHFMKEFKKATRFTPLQFRRQNKAELFSKNTHSLNERTFTMQRKWWHKKTAYQIYPKSFCDSNGDGIGDLPGIISKLDYLKDLGIDIIWLSPIYCSPLADQGYDISDYYNIDPRFGTMDDMDCLISEAKKRDMYILMDLVVNHCSDEHEWFKKACEDPDGEYGKYFYIESCPDGKLPCNWRSYFGGSVWEPLPGHPDKYYLHMFHKKQPDLNWENPKLREEIYKMINWWLDKGLAGFRIDAIINIKKALPWHDYPSDRADGMCSPGEMLKHAVGVGEFLGEMRDRTFLPHGAFTAGEVFDEKPEELPDFIGDNGYFSTMFDFNETIFGGSEKGWYDHTPITPNDYRSCCFASQKRVGDIGMISNIIENHDEPRGVSHYIPEGECTPASKKLLATMNIMLRGLPFIYQGQEIGMENVEFRSISEVDDISTLDEYQLALDAGLTPDAALKAVNRFSRDNARTPFQWDSSANAGFTSGTPWLNVNSNYTRINLENQKNDPDSVYQYYKRLLALRKDPTYFETVIYGDLIPAFEDLDRVMAYYRKSDDLTLLVIGNYKTQPQTLTLPSQIKNIVLNNLPQLKMEGNEILLEGYQAVILEI
;
A
#
# COMPACT_ATOMS: atom_id res chain seq x y z
N MET A 1 5.84 9.61 19.28
CA MET A 1 6.88 9.76 20.32
C MET A 1 7.04 8.47 21.09
N ASN A 2 8.12 7.72 20.82
CA ASN A 2 8.37 6.44 21.48
C ASN A 2 8.54 6.63 22.99
N ILE A 3 7.52 6.27 23.75
CA ILE A 3 7.64 6.05 25.17
C ILE A 3 8.40 4.72 25.34
N GLU A 4 9.69 4.86 25.62
CA GLU A 4 10.60 3.88 26.19
C GLU A 4 10.16 2.39 26.16
N LYS A 5 10.42 1.70 25.05
CA LYS A 5 10.83 0.30 25.11
C LYS A 5 12.35 0.28 25.28
N HIS A 6 12.80 -0.03 26.45
CA HIS A 6 14.12 -0.37 26.98
C HIS A 6 14.60 0.59 28.07
N GLY A 7 14.62 0.08 29.29
CA GLY A 7 15.16 0.73 30.49
C GLY A 7 16.68 0.93 30.43
N GLN A 8 17.13 1.86 29.59
CA GLN A 8 18.41 2.49 29.71
C GLN A 8 18.19 3.99 29.49
N PHE A 9 18.40 4.77 30.55
CA PHE A 9 18.42 6.23 30.50
C PHE A 9 19.40 6.66 29.42
N PRO A 10 19.02 7.59 28.47
CA PRO A 10 19.98 8.20 27.58
C PRO A 10 21.06 8.89 28.43
N SER A 11 22.30 8.54 28.16
CA SER A 11 23.46 9.10 28.87
C SER A 11 23.78 10.52 28.45
N SER A 12 22.98 11.18 27.61
CA SER A 12 23.17 12.52 27.04
C SER A 12 21.84 13.25 26.95
N LEU A 13 21.81 14.51 27.36
CA LEU A 13 20.69 15.44 27.21
C LEU A 13 20.58 15.98 25.76
N LYS A 14 21.56 15.70 24.90
CA LYS A 14 21.47 16.04 23.47
C LYS A 14 20.58 15.05 22.75
N GLU A 15 19.61 15.56 22.03
CA GLU A 15 18.82 14.72 21.12
C GLU A 15 19.70 14.24 19.97
N GLU A 16 19.80 12.90 19.81
CA GLU A 16 20.56 12.25 18.72
C GLU A 16 19.74 12.07 17.45
N ARG A 17 18.47 12.44 17.48
CA ARG A 17 17.54 12.30 16.37
C ARG A 17 17.92 13.25 15.24
N GLN A 18 17.91 12.72 14.01
CA GLN A 18 18.07 13.53 12.81
C GLN A 18 16.70 14.11 12.43
N HIS A 19 16.58 15.45 12.40
CA HIS A 19 15.36 16.14 11.96
C HIS A 19 15.38 16.30 10.44
N GLY A 20 14.45 15.66 9.74
CA GLY A 20 14.42 15.63 8.28
C GLY A 20 15.48 14.70 7.67
N ASN A 21 15.78 14.90 6.39
CA ASN A 21 16.82 14.16 5.69
C ASN A 21 18.14 14.98 5.58
N LEU A 22 19.22 14.31 5.14
CA LEU A 22 20.55 14.95 5.05
C LEU A 22 20.60 16.14 4.07
N SER A 23 19.76 16.15 3.05
CA SER A 23 19.72 17.21 2.03
C SER A 23 18.74 18.34 2.40
N PHE A 24 17.78 18.04 3.27
CA PHE A 24 16.77 18.99 3.73
C PHE A 24 16.49 18.79 5.23
N PRO A 25 17.29 19.39 6.12
CA PRO A 25 17.19 19.20 7.57
C PRO A 25 16.01 19.99 8.16
N CYS A 26 14.80 19.54 7.87
CA CYS A 26 13.56 20.08 8.39
C CYS A 26 12.54 18.95 8.58
N ALA A 27 11.86 18.96 9.72
CA ALA A 27 10.84 17.96 10.06
C ALA A 27 9.66 18.62 10.79
N PHE A 28 8.50 17.99 10.70
CA PHE A 28 7.31 18.35 11.45
C PHE A 28 6.94 17.21 12.40
N TYR A 29 6.46 17.57 13.58
CA TYR A 29 6.04 16.64 14.63
C TYR A 29 4.64 17.00 15.11
N GLN A 30 3.90 15.99 15.52
CA GLN A 30 2.60 16.19 16.15
C GLN A 30 2.43 15.19 17.28
N ALA A 31 2.00 15.68 18.45
CA ALA A 31 1.57 14.87 19.57
C ALA A 31 0.15 15.26 19.98
N ALA A 32 -0.75 14.29 20.04
CA ALA A 32 -2.14 14.46 20.42
C ALA A 32 -2.52 13.43 21.51
N HIS A 33 -3.54 13.74 22.30
CA HIS A 33 -3.98 12.86 23.40
C HIS A 33 -4.44 11.48 22.92
N GLU A 34 -4.96 11.39 21.69
CA GLU A 34 -5.41 10.12 21.08
C GLU A 34 -4.26 9.11 20.89
N ALA A 35 -3.02 9.57 20.85
CA ALA A 35 -1.84 8.73 20.68
C ALA A 35 -1.26 8.16 22.00
N ASN A 36 -1.80 8.53 23.17
CA ASN A 36 -1.32 8.07 24.46
C ASN A 36 -2.40 7.33 25.25
N PRO A 37 -2.01 6.34 26.09
CA PRO A 37 -2.98 5.67 26.96
C PRO A 37 -3.75 6.66 27.83
N PRO A 38 -5.07 6.48 28.03
CA PRO A 38 -5.88 7.38 28.84
C PRO A 38 -5.30 7.57 30.27
N GLY A 39 -5.17 8.83 30.70
CA GLY A 39 -4.73 9.19 32.04
C GLY A 39 -3.22 9.41 32.24
N LEU A 40 -2.41 9.45 31.17
CA LEU A 40 -1.01 9.86 31.25
C LEU A 40 -0.84 11.26 30.68
N PRO A 41 -0.30 12.25 31.45
CA PRO A 41 -0.02 13.58 30.95
C PRO A 41 1.09 13.53 29.89
N PHE A 42 0.95 14.36 28.87
CA PHE A 42 2.00 14.56 27.87
C PHE A 42 3.25 15.17 28.52
N THR A 43 4.40 14.56 28.27
CA THR A 43 5.67 15.06 28.81
C THR A 43 6.81 14.80 27.82
N VAL A 44 7.47 15.86 27.40
CA VAL A 44 8.77 15.81 26.71
C VAL A 44 9.84 16.11 27.75
N LYS A 45 10.73 15.14 28.01
CA LYS A 45 11.81 15.28 29.01
C LYS A 45 12.84 16.31 28.53
N HIS A 46 13.60 16.87 29.47
CA HIS A 46 14.69 17.82 29.18
C HIS A 46 15.65 17.24 28.13
N HIS A 47 15.80 17.99 27.03
CA HIS A 47 16.74 17.72 25.97
C HIS A 47 17.15 19.04 25.29
N TRP A 48 18.13 18.98 24.41
CA TRP A 48 18.51 20.10 23.55
C TRP A 48 18.98 19.61 22.19
N HIS A 49 18.84 20.45 21.16
CA HIS A 49 19.30 20.21 19.80
C HIS A 49 19.80 21.49 19.16
N GLU A 50 20.51 21.41 18.03
CA GLU A 50 21.02 22.55 17.28
C GLU A 50 19.99 23.22 16.37
N PRO A 51 19.04 22.46 15.71
CA PRO A 51 17.98 23.07 14.95
C PRO A 51 17.08 23.98 15.79
N ILE A 52 16.45 24.96 15.12
CA ILE A 52 15.42 25.81 15.75
C ILE A 52 14.11 25.03 15.71
N GLU A 53 13.30 25.13 16.76
CA GLU A 53 11.99 24.52 16.85
C GLU A 53 10.90 25.58 17.07
N ILE A 54 9.85 25.56 16.26
CA ILE A 54 8.65 26.39 16.41
C ILE A 54 7.50 25.46 16.80
N ILE A 55 6.99 25.62 18.01
CA ILE A 55 5.94 24.77 18.59
C ILE A 55 4.65 25.57 18.65
N TYR A 56 3.57 25.01 18.14
CA TYR A 56 2.21 25.51 18.30
C TYR A 56 1.44 24.61 19.26
N LEU A 57 0.91 25.22 20.30
CA LEU A 57 0.13 24.57 21.35
C LEU A 57 -1.34 24.98 21.19
N GLU A 58 -2.21 24.02 20.89
CA GLU A 58 -3.58 24.35 20.48
C GLU A 58 -4.63 24.13 21.57
N GLN A 59 -4.44 23.16 22.46
CA GLN A 59 -5.43 22.82 23.49
C GLN A 59 -4.83 22.91 24.89
N ASP A 60 -5.65 23.39 25.85
CA ASP A 60 -5.38 23.43 27.29
C ASP A 60 -4.16 24.26 27.77
N SER A 61 -3.54 23.90 28.86
CA SER A 61 -2.41 24.59 29.47
C SER A 61 -1.16 23.73 29.53
N TYR A 62 -0.01 24.35 29.36
CA TYR A 62 1.29 23.70 29.31
C TYR A 62 2.28 24.32 30.26
N GLN A 63 3.12 23.47 30.85
CA GLN A 63 4.30 23.87 31.56
C GLN A 63 5.53 23.68 30.69
N ILE A 64 6.24 24.76 30.37
CA ILE A 64 7.43 24.74 29.54
C ILE A 64 8.63 25.20 30.33
N ASP A 65 9.69 24.42 30.33
CA ASP A 65 10.99 24.77 30.92
C ASP A 65 11.98 25.05 29.80
N ILE A 66 12.46 26.29 29.72
CA ILE A 66 13.55 26.67 28.81
C ILE A 66 14.73 27.15 29.67
N ASN A 67 15.88 26.51 29.52
CA ASN A 67 17.12 26.84 30.25
C ASN A 67 16.92 26.92 31.78
N MET A 68 16.15 26.01 32.36
CA MET A 68 15.77 25.92 33.78
C MET A 68 14.83 27.06 34.24
N THR A 69 14.11 27.70 33.32
CA THR A 69 13.06 28.66 33.65
C THR A 69 11.71 28.09 33.25
N ILE A 70 10.87 27.84 34.23
CA ILE A 70 9.54 27.26 34.04
C ILE A 70 8.52 28.37 33.76
N THR A 71 7.78 28.24 32.68
CA THR A 71 6.68 29.12 32.30
C THR A 71 5.40 28.31 32.09
N HIS A 72 4.28 28.81 32.61
CA HIS A 72 2.95 28.22 32.37
C HIS A 72 2.25 29.00 31.27
N LEU A 73 1.86 28.30 30.22
CA LEU A 73 1.24 28.89 29.05
C LEU A 73 -0.20 28.38 28.88
N LYS A 74 -1.09 29.26 28.44
CA LYS A 74 -2.43 28.92 28.00
C LYS A 74 -2.48 28.89 26.46
N SER A 75 -3.07 27.91 25.91
CA SER A 75 -3.30 27.81 24.44
C SER A 75 -4.42 28.76 23.98
N PRO A 76 -4.47 29.15 22.67
CA PRO A 76 -3.42 28.87 21.70
C PRO A 76 -2.18 29.77 21.90
N CYS A 77 -0.99 29.21 21.74
CA CYS A 77 0.26 30.01 21.80
C CYS A 77 1.38 29.34 21.00
N PHE A 78 2.36 30.15 20.58
CA PHE A 78 3.61 29.65 20.05
C PHE A 78 4.68 29.65 21.13
N CYS A 79 5.51 28.61 21.08
CA CYS A 79 6.76 28.52 21.79
C CYS A 79 7.89 28.31 20.77
N PHE A 80 8.96 29.09 20.90
CA PHE A 80 10.14 29.01 20.04
C PHE A 80 11.32 28.55 20.88
N ILE A 81 11.95 27.46 20.45
CA ILE A 81 13.18 26.95 21.04
C ILE A 81 14.31 27.31 20.10
N ASN A 82 15.19 28.17 20.58
CA ASN A 82 16.35 28.57 19.82
C ASN A 82 17.44 27.49 19.87
N SER A 83 18.36 27.57 18.93
CA SER A 83 19.44 26.60 18.80
C SER A 83 20.21 26.42 20.14
N GLY A 84 20.32 25.17 20.57
CA GLY A 84 21.06 24.77 21.75
C GLY A 84 20.38 25.08 23.08
N GLU A 85 19.13 25.51 23.11
CA GLU A 85 18.38 25.72 24.34
C GLU A 85 17.94 24.38 24.95
N LEU A 86 18.23 24.23 26.26
CA LEU A 86 17.72 23.08 27.02
C LEU A 86 16.25 23.31 27.33
N HIS A 87 15.39 22.40 26.91
CA HIS A 87 13.94 22.55 27.06
C HIS A 87 13.21 21.27 27.45
N ALA A 88 12.04 21.43 28.06
CA ALA A 88 11.09 20.36 28.39
C ALA A 88 9.67 20.91 28.33
N ILE A 89 8.71 20.07 27.97
CA ILE A 89 7.30 20.43 27.83
C ILE A 89 6.46 19.40 28.58
N ALA A 90 5.48 19.84 29.34
CA ALA A 90 4.48 19.00 29.97
C ALA A 90 3.10 19.65 29.84
N SER A 91 2.06 18.85 29.56
CA SER A 91 0.67 19.27 29.65
C SER A 91 0.13 18.94 31.03
N ASP A 92 -0.68 19.83 31.59
CA ASP A 92 -1.35 19.59 32.90
C ASP A 92 -2.64 18.75 32.72
N SER A 93 -3.00 18.40 31.49
CA SER A 93 -4.26 17.77 31.10
C SER A 93 -4.01 16.54 30.20
N ASP A 94 -4.97 15.66 30.13
CA ASP A 94 -5.04 14.55 29.19
C ASP A 94 -5.57 14.97 27.79
N GLN A 95 -6.06 16.21 27.67
CA GLN A 95 -6.43 16.83 26.40
C GLN A 95 -5.34 17.77 25.94
N TYR A 96 -4.53 17.38 24.97
CA TYR A 96 -3.44 18.21 24.45
C TYR A 96 -3.28 18.03 22.94
N LEU A 97 -2.83 19.08 22.27
CA LEU A 97 -2.37 19.02 20.89
C LEU A 97 -1.14 19.93 20.77
N GLU A 98 -0.01 19.31 20.54
CA GLU A 98 1.28 19.97 20.30
C GLU A 98 1.73 19.67 18.89
N GLN A 99 2.11 20.70 18.14
CA GLN A 99 2.63 20.62 16.79
C GLN A 99 3.91 21.42 16.69
N ALA A 100 4.95 20.82 16.13
CA ALA A 100 6.26 21.43 16.06
C ALA A 100 6.88 21.30 14.66
N VAL A 101 7.49 22.38 14.17
CA VAL A 101 8.41 22.34 13.04
C VAL A 101 9.83 22.56 13.54
N VAL A 102 10.71 21.62 13.22
CA VAL A 102 12.13 21.65 13.61
C VAL A 102 12.97 21.79 12.35
N PHE A 103 13.82 22.81 12.28
CA PHE A 103 14.63 23.08 11.09
C PHE A 103 16.01 23.63 11.42
N SER A 104 16.99 23.30 10.58
CA SER A 104 18.32 23.91 10.66
C SER A 104 18.27 25.31 10.06
N PRO A 105 18.72 26.37 10.79
CA PRO A 105 18.66 27.72 10.27
C PRO A 105 19.50 27.93 9.01
N GLU A 106 20.54 27.13 8.78
CA GLU A 106 21.34 27.13 7.56
C GLU A 106 20.51 26.81 6.30
N LEU A 107 19.37 26.16 6.48
CA LEU A 107 18.41 25.87 5.41
C LEU A 107 17.91 27.14 4.69
N LEU A 108 17.88 28.27 5.40
CA LEU A 108 17.34 29.52 4.91
C LEU A 108 18.41 30.49 4.41
N THR A 109 19.70 30.17 4.56
CA THR A 109 20.80 31.02 4.09
C THR A 109 20.96 30.99 2.56
N PHE A 110 21.33 32.12 1.97
CA PHE A 110 21.61 32.28 0.55
C PHE A 110 23.11 32.30 0.26
N ALA A 111 23.51 31.91 -0.94
CA ALA A 111 24.91 31.94 -1.34
C ALA A 111 25.39 33.36 -1.68
N ALA A 112 24.49 34.26 -2.09
CA ALA A 112 24.79 35.63 -2.41
C ALA A 112 24.54 36.55 -1.19
N PRO A 113 25.49 37.40 -0.78
CA PRO A 113 25.30 38.34 0.31
C PRO A 113 24.31 39.44 -0.12
N ASP A 114 23.29 39.66 0.69
CA ASP A 114 22.36 40.78 0.59
C ASP A 114 21.98 41.26 1.99
N PRO A 115 21.31 42.42 2.14
CA PRO A 115 20.94 42.93 3.46
C PRO A 115 20.09 41.99 4.30
N THR A 116 19.25 41.15 3.69
CA THR A 116 18.42 40.15 4.38
C THR A 116 19.29 39.07 4.99
N GLN A 117 20.25 38.59 4.19
CA GLN A 117 21.23 37.57 4.63
C GLN A 117 22.07 38.09 5.78
N GLU A 118 22.60 39.32 5.67
CA GLU A 118 23.49 39.89 6.67
C GLU A 118 22.80 40.32 7.97
N GLN A 119 21.56 40.83 7.87
CA GLN A 119 20.86 41.36 9.05
C GLN A 119 20.06 40.32 9.82
N PHE A 120 19.55 39.26 9.15
CA PHE A 120 18.65 38.31 9.77
C PHE A 120 19.13 36.85 9.65
N LEU A 121 19.36 36.34 8.41
CA LEU A 121 19.51 34.91 8.21
C LEU A 121 20.86 34.38 8.71
N LEU A 122 21.93 35.06 8.40
CA LEU A 122 23.27 34.71 8.90
C LEU A 122 23.39 34.86 10.42
N PRO A 123 22.93 35.98 11.04
CA PRO A 123 22.90 36.07 12.49
C PRO A 123 22.04 35.00 13.18
N LEU A 124 20.93 34.56 12.61
CA LEU A 124 20.16 33.40 13.12
C LEU A 124 20.98 32.11 13.02
N ALA A 125 21.60 31.84 11.87
CA ALA A 125 22.44 30.66 11.66
C ALA A 125 23.72 30.68 12.55
N GLU A 126 24.24 31.86 12.87
CA GLU A 126 25.37 32.05 13.77
C GLU A 126 24.98 32.18 15.26
N HIS A 127 23.68 31.99 15.58
CA HIS A 127 23.13 32.12 16.95
C HIS A 127 23.34 33.50 17.60
N LYS A 128 23.50 34.56 16.80
CA LYS A 128 23.62 35.96 17.24
C LYS A 128 22.27 36.67 17.34
N LEU A 129 21.24 36.08 16.70
CA LEU A 129 19.87 36.55 16.73
C LEU A 129 18.97 35.39 17.17
N SER A 130 17.93 35.68 17.96
CA SER A 130 17.03 34.70 18.53
C SER A 130 15.57 35.04 18.28
N PHE A 131 14.74 34.02 18.16
CA PHE A 131 13.30 34.13 18.23
C PHE A 131 12.84 34.46 19.65
N PRO A 132 11.66 35.10 19.83
CA PRO A 132 11.05 35.25 21.14
C PRO A 132 10.73 33.85 21.72
N SER A 133 10.84 33.67 23.04
CA SER A 133 10.51 32.38 23.65
C SER A 133 9.03 32.04 23.48
N PHE A 134 8.14 33.05 23.49
CA PHE A 134 6.69 32.84 23.43
C PHE A 134 5.98 33.91 22.60
N LEU A 135 4.87 33.56 21.95
CA LEU A 135 3.99 34.46 21.23
C LEU A 135 2.52 34.04 21.46
N GLY A 136 1.77 34.90 22.17
CA GLY A 136 0.37 34.66 22.50
C GLY A 136 -0.61 35.37 21.54
N PRO A 137 -1.90 35.02 21.58
CA PRO A 137 -2.93 35.53 20.67
C PRO A 137 -3.20 37.04 20.80
N ASP A 138 -2.82 37.65 21.91
CA ASP A 138 -2.99 39.08 22.14
C ASP A 138 -1.96 39.92 21.36
N HIS A 139 -0.93 39.32 20.81
CA HIS A 139 0.09 40.01 20.04
C HIS A 139 -0.29 40.16 18.57
N PRO A 140 -0.13 41.34 17.92
CA PRO A 140 -0.53 41.53 16.51
C PRO A 140 0.12 40.54 15.53
N ALA A 141 1.36 40.12 15.74
CA ALA A 141 2.07 39.15 14.91
C ALA A 141 1.49 37.72 14.98
N PHE A 142 0.68 37.40 15.99
CA PHE A 142 0.23 36.01 16.22
C PHE A 142 -0.54 35.42 15.03
N SER A 143 -1.50 36.16 14.49
CA SER A 143 -2.38 35.70 13.40
C SER A 143 -1.60 35.39 12.12
N GLU A 144 -0.61 36.22 11.78
CA GLU A 144 0.24 36.04 10.59
C GLU A 144 1.18 34.86 10.76
N VAL A 145 1.82 34.73 11.93
CA VAL A 145 2.69 33.58 12.25
C VAL A 145 1.87 32.30 12.25
N GLN A 146 0.63 32.31 12.78
CA GLN A 146 -0.26 31.15 12.77
C GLN A 146 -0.66 30.74 11.34
N GLN A 147 -0.95 31.71 10.48
CA GLN A 147 -1.29 31.43 9.07
C GLN A 147 -0.13 30.73 8.34
N GLU A 148 1.09 31.24 8.51
CA GLU A 148 2.26 30.63 7.89
C GLU A 148 2.61 29.27 8.51
N PHE A 149 2.46 29.11 9.83
CA PHE A 149 2.65 27.83 10.48
C PHE A 149 1.66 26.77 9.96
N PHE A 150 0.38 27.14 9.74
CA PHE A 150 -0.61 26.23 9.17
C PHE A 150 -0.37 25.93 7.68
N ARG A 151 0.26 26.86 6.94
CA ARG A 151 0.77 26.55 5.60
C ARG A 151 1.88 25.51 5.65
N ILE A 152 2.84 25.67 6.57
CA ILE A 152 3.91 24.67 6.81
C ILE A 152 3.28 23.32 7.14
N ARG A 153 2.37 23.28 8.11
CA ARG A 153 1.62 22.06 8.48
C ARG A 153 0.96 21.40 7.27
N SER A 154 0.25 22.18 6.45
CA SER A 154 -0.44 21.66 5.26
C SER A 154 0.53 21.11 4.21
N ILE A 155 1.73 21.68 4.09
CA ILE A 155 2.77 21.18 3.20
C ILE A 155 3.25 19.80 3.69
N PHE A 156 3.57 19.68 4.99
CA PHE A 156 3.99 18.41 5.55
C PHE A 156 2.91 17.35 5.47
N PHE A 157 1.66 17.64 5.82
CA PHE A 157 0.54 16.69 5.74
C PHE A 157 0.15 16.32 4.31
N ARG A 158 0.45 17.16 3.34
CA ARG A 158 0.23 16.82 1.92
C ARG A 158 1.24 15.79 1.43
N GLU A 159 2.48 15.85 1.90
CA GLU A 159 3.56 14.96 1.49
C GLU A 159 3.72 13.74 2.41
N ASN A 160 3.33 13.87 3.67
CA ASN A 160 3.41 12.81 4.66
C ASN A 160 1.98 12.47 5.13
N ARG A 161 1.34 11.55 4.42
CA ARG A 161 -0.06 11.18 4.69
C ARG A 161 -0.24 10.17 5.83
N PHE A 162 0.83 9.84 6.58
CA PHE A 162 0.80 8.79 7.62
C PHE A 162 1.44 9.23 8.92
N HIS A 163 1.00 8.61 10.02
CA HIS A 163 1.53 8.78 11.37
C HIS A 163 2.96 8.23 11.47
N SER A 164 3.92 8.99 10.98
CA SER A 164 5.30 8.84 11.42
C SER A 164 5.54 9.80 12.58
N ASP A 165 6.36 9.40 13.54
CA ASP A 165 6.81 10.31 14.61
C ASP A 165 7.55 11.54 14.05
N GLN A 166 7.81 11.58 12.74
CA GLN A 166 8.53 12.65 12.07
C GLN A 166 8.07 12.75 10.62
N PHE A 167 7.49 13.88 10.24
CA PHE A 167 7.15 14.20 8.86
C PHE A 167 8.32 14.89 8.17
N THR A 168 8.70 14.43 6.98
CA THR A 168 9.80 14.97 6.19
C THR A 168 9.32 15.41 4.81
N ILE A 169 10.10 16.24 4.09
CA ILE A 169 9.76 16.73 2.75
C ILE A 169 10.87 16.39 1.77
N GLU A 170 10.52 15.71 0.68
CA GLU A 170 11.45 15.37 -0.40
C GLU A 170 11.22 16.21 -1.66
N ASN A 171 9.98 16.64 -1.90
CA ASN A 171 9.63 17.41 -3.09
C ASN A 171 10.25 18.82 -3.08
N PRO A 172 11.08 19.20 -4.08
CA PRO A 172 11.73 20.51 -4.13
C PRO A 172 10.76 21.70 -4.17
N ILE A 173 9.57 21.54 -4.75
CA ILE A 173 8.55 22.62 -4.78
C ILE A 173 7.99 22.83 -3.38
N SER A 174 7.71 21.76 -2.65
CA SER A 174 7.27 21.84 -1.27
C SER A 174 8.36 22.37 -0.34
N GLN A 175 9.62 21.97 -0.56
CA GLN A 175 10.77 22.55 0.13
C GLN A 175 10.87 24.07 -0.10
N LEU A 176 10.68 24.53 -1.36
CA LEU A 176 10.66 25.95 -1.70
C LEU A 176 9.51 26.69 -0.99
N ARG A 177 8.30 26.13 -1.01
CA ARG A 177 7.12 26.71 -0.32
C ARG A 177 7.32 26.77 1.19
N LEU A 178 7.89 25.73 1.78
CA LEU A 178 8.21 25.70 3.21
C LEU A 178 9.23 26.76 3.58
N LYS A 179 10.31 26.89 2.81
CA LYS A 179 11.29 27.96 3.00
C LYS A 179 10.63 29.33 2.93
N ALA A 180 9.74 29.57 1.97
CA ALA A 180 8.99 30.81 1.86
C ALA A 180 8.16 31.11 3.12
N SER A 181 7.43 30.11 3.65
CA SER A 181 6.66 30.27 4.88
C SER A 181 7.53 30.52 6.11
N LEU A 182 8.68 29.85 6.23
CA LEU A 182 9.65 30.11 7.31
C LEU A 182 10.24 31.52 7.20
N LEU A 183 10.57 31.98 5.99
CA LEU A 183 11.06 33.36 5.76
C LEU A 183 9.97 34.38 6.08
N ASN A 184 8.70 34.13 5.75
CA ASN A 184 7.60 35.00 6.15
C ASN A 184 7.45 35.11 7.68
N ILE A 185 7.56 33.97 8.40
CA ILE A 185 7.56 34.01 9.89
C ILE A 185 8.69 34.89 10.40
N ILE A 186 9.91 34.74 9.89
CA ILE A 186 11.06 35.57 10.28
C ILE A 186 10.77 37.03 9.95
N GLY A 187 10.23 37.35 8.78
CA GLY A 187 9.85 38.68 8.35
C GLY A 187 8.82 39.33 9.29
N THR A 188 7.74 38.62 9.58
CA THR A 188 6.71 39.09 10.54
C THR A 188 7.30 39.37 11.93
N LEU A 189 8.12 38.45 12.45
CA LEU A 189 8.77 38.65 13.75
C LEU A 189 9.74 39.83 13.74
N ALA A 190 10.46 40.02 12.63
CA ALA A 190 11.35 41.19 12.48
C ALA A 190 10.60 42.51 12.39
N GLU A 191 9.50 42.58 11.63
CA GLU A 191 8.63 43.76 11.49
C GLU A 191 8.05 44.20 12.84
N HIS A 192 7.71 43.26 13.70
CA HIS A 192 7.23 43.52 15.05
C HIS A 192 8.34 43.68 16.11
N ALA A 193 9.61 43.71 15.69
CA ALA A 193 10.79 43.85 16.57
C ALA A 193 10.87 42.75 17.65
N LEU A 194 10.41 41.53 17.33
CA LEU A 194 10.41 40.39 18.25
C LEU A 194 11.69 39.54 18.18
N LEU A 195 12.52 39.74 17.16
CA LEU A 195 13.83 39.12 17.08
C LEU A 195 14.80 39.88 17.98
N THR A 196 15.51 39.20 18.85
CA THR A 196 16.40 39.81 19.84
C THR A 196 17.85 39.45 19.55
N SER A 197 18.75 40.44 19.72
CA SER A 197 20.17 40.16 19.69
C SER A 197 20.57 39.39 20.94
N ASN A 198 21.26 38.30 20.78
CA ASN A 198 21.75 37.48 21.88
C ASN A 198 22.97 38.19 22.55
N GLU A 199 22.77 38.78 23.73
CA GLU A 199 23.84 38.84 24.70
C GLU A 199 23.83 37.51 25.48
N PRO A 200 24.91 36.71 25.46
CA PRO A 200 24.87 35.34 25.96
C PRO A 200 24.69 35.31 27.48
N VAL A 201 23.59 34.71 27.96
CA VAL A 201 23.53 34.18 29.34
C VAL A 201 24.46 32.96 29.36
N ARG A 202 25.71 33.17 29.73
CA ARG A 202 26.80 32.20 29.57
C ARG A 202 26.72 31.11 30.61
N ASN A 203 26.35 29.90 30.18
CA ASN A 203 26.92 28.72 30.84
C ASN A 203 28.33 28.50 30.23
N PRO A 204 29.43 28.71 30.95
CA PRO A 204 30.79 28.70 30.38
C PRO A 204 31.13 27.38 29.68
N ARG A 205 30.53 26.26 30.08
CA ARG A 205 30.78 24.94 29.46
C ARG A 205 30.06 24.75 28.15
N VAL A 206 28.86 25.28 28.03
CA VAL A 206 28.08 25.28 26.80
C VAL A 206 28.72 26.19 25.75
N GLU A 207 29.17 27.37 26.15
CA GLU A 207 29.86 28.31 25.27
C GLU A 207 31.22 27.77 24.77
N LEU A 208 31.95 27.09 25.61
CA LEU A 208 33.19 26.42 25.23
C LEU A 208 32.97 25.33 24.17
N LEU A 209 31.93 24.56 24.33
CA LEU A 209 31.54 23.51 23.38
C LEU A 209 31.09 24.12 22.05
N LYS A 210 30.29 25.17 22.08
CA LYS A 210 29.88 25.96 20.90
C LYS A 210 31.07 26.50 20.14
N THR A 211 32.05 27.05 20.83
CA THR A 211 33.30 27.56 20.22
C THR A 211 34.07 26.48 19.49
N VAL A 212 34.23 25.31 20.09
CA VAL A 212 34.88 24.16 19.46
C VAL A 212 34.11 23.65 18.24
N ILE A 213 32.78 23.55 18.33
CA ILE A 213 31.94 23.09 17.22
C ILE A 213 32.00 24.10 16.06
N SER A 214 31.91 25.42 16.34
CA SER A 214 32.04 26.45 15.32
C SER A 214 33.40 26.40 14.63
N TYR A 215 34.47 26.18 15.38
CA TYR A 215 35.80 26.03 14.82
C TYR A 215 35.92 24.80 13.93
N ILE A 216 35.35 23.65 14.34
CA ILE A 216 35.27 22.43 13.51
C ILE A 216 34.51 22.70 12.21
N ARG A 217 33.36 23.38 12.28
CA ARG A 217 32.53 23.68 11.10
C ARG A 217 33.21 24.61 10.10
N GLN A 218 33.98 25.57 10.58
CA GLN A 218 34.72 26.55 9.74
C GLN A 218 35.99 25.93 9.13
N ASN A 219 36.57 24.91 9.78
CA ASN A 219 37.89 24.35 9.41
C ASN A 219 37.86 22.86 9.09
N TYR A 220 36.68 22.22 8.89
CA TYR A 220 36.57 20.74 8.70
C TYR A 220 37.33 20.22 7.49
N GLN A 221 37.53 21.03 6.44
CA GLN A 221 38.30 20.70 5.25
C GLN A 221 39.80 20.58 5.54
N GLN A 222 40.30 21.24 6.59
CA GLN A 222 41.70 21.23 7.00
C GLN A 222 42.01 20.04 7.94
N PRO A 223 43.25 19.64 8.06
CA PRO A 223 43.65 18.68 9.09
C PRO A 223 43.41 19.29 10.50
N LEU A 224 42.41 18.77 11.22
CA LEU A 224 42.10 19.16 12.59
C LEU A 224 42.72 18.17 13.57
N SER A 225 43.60 18.63 14.43
CA SER A 225 44.22 17.80 15.47
C SER A 225 43.43 17.88 16.78
N LEU A 226 43.44 16.78 17.53
CA LEU A 226 42.77 16.68 18.83
C LEU A 226 43.38 17.73 19.83
N GLY A 227 44.71 17.96 19.73
CA GLY A 227 45.43 18.92 20.53
C GLY A 227 44.96 20.35 20.31
N GLU A 228 44.73 20.78 19.05
CA GLU A 228 44.18 22.11 18.72
C GLU A 228 42.79 22.32 19.31
N LEU A 229 41.90 21.32 19.14
CA LEU A 229 40.54 21.42 19.69
C LEU A 229 40.52 21.42 21.21
N ALA A 230 41.40 20.68 21.86
CA ALA A 230 41.57 20.67 23.31
C ALA A 230 42.14 21.98 23.83
N ALA A 231 43.08 22.60 23.11
CA ALA A 231 43.61 23.90 23.42
C ALA A 231 42.58 25.02 23.34
N LEU A 232 41.71 25.00 22.29
CA LEU A 232 40.56 25.92 22.16
C LEU A 232 39.59 25.80 23.35
N ALA A 233 39.46 24.59 23.89
CA ALA A 233 38.66 24.32 25.08
C ALA A 233 39.41 24.62 26.40
N ALA A 234 40.66 25.06 26.38
CA ALA A 234 41.53 25.20 27.56
C ALA A 234 41.61 23.89 28.39
N MET A 235 41.59 22.72 27.73
CA MET A 235 41.60 21.39 28.33
C MET A 235 42.77 20.57 27.80
N ASN A 236 43.18 19.51 28.57
CA ASN A 236 44.03 18.49 28.00
C ASN A 236 43.21 17.55 27.12
N GLU A 237 43.83 16.90 26.14
CA GLU A 237 43.17 16.06 25.12
C GLU A 237 42.29 14.95 25.73
N GLN A 238 42.75 14.26 26.78
CA GLN A 238 42.00 13.17 27.41
C GLN A 238 40.74 13.65 28.13
N TYR A 239 40.83 14.81 28.79
CA TYR A 239 39.69 15.43 29.48
C TYR A 239 38.74 16.00 28.45
N PHE A 240 39.25 16.66 27.41
CA PHE A 240 38.46 17.17 26.29
C PHE A 240 37.69 16.06 25.58
N CYS A 241 38.30 14.93 25.24
CA CYS A 241 37.63 13.80 24.63
C CYS A 241 36.46 13.30 25.50
N ARG A 242 36.66 13.16 26.80
CA ARG A 242 35.59 12.72 27.74
C ARG A 242 34.48 13.76 27.85
N PHE A 243 34.87 15.02 27.97
CA PHE A 243 33.94 16.14 28.02
C PHE A 243 33.11 16.21 26.75
N PHE A 244 33.74 16.19 25.58
CA PHE A 244 33.09 16.28 24.28
C PHE A 244 32.16 15.05 24.04
N LYS A 245 32.65 13.84 24.37
CA LYS A 245 31.83 12.64 24.27
C LYS A 245 30.65 12.65 25.23
N LYS A 246 30.81 13.13 26.44
CA LYS A 246 29.73 13.28 27.45
C LYS A 246 28.69 14.31 26.98
N ALA A 247 29.11 15.39 26.35
CA ALA A 247 28.25 16.46 25.89
C ALA A 247 27.53 16.15 24.56
N LEU A 248 28.21 15.46 23.62
CA LEU A 248 27.72 15.24 22.26
C LEU A 248 27.52 13.77 21.89
N GLY A 249 27.66 12.82 22.80
CA GLY A 249 27.52 11.40 22.56
C GLY A 249 28.62 10.76 21.66
N LYS A 250 29.40 11.59 20.93
CA LYS A 250 30.42 11.18 19.95
C LYS A 250 31.80 11.73 20.36
N THR A 251 32.84 11.00 19.94
CA THR A 251 34.22 11.55 20.07
C THR A 251 34.43 12.69 19.08
N PRO A 252 35.35 13.65 19.35
CA PRO A 252 35.65 14.75 18.41
C PRO A 252 35.93 14.28 17.00
N VAL A 253 36.76 13.24 16.83
CA VAL A 253 37.10 12.68 15.52
C VAL A 253 35.87 12.09 14.82
N SER A 254 35.00 11.39 15.55
CA SER A 254 33.76 10.85 14.99
C SER A 254 32.81 11.96 14.57
N TYR A 255 32.77 13.06 15.32
CA TYR A 255 31.96 14.23 15.00
C TYR A 255 32.47 14.90 13.71
N ILE A 256 33.76 15.16 13.59
CA ILE A 256 34.38 15.73 12.38
C ILE A 256 34.09 14.87 11.16
N ASN A 257 34.29 13.55 11.29
CA ASN A 257 34.03 12.64 10.19
C ASN A 257 32.54 12.63 9.79
N SER A 258 31.61 12.69 10.73
CA SER A 258 30.18 12.80 10.42
C SER A 258 29.87 14.06 9.60
N PHE A 259 30.46 15.18 9.95
CA PHE A 259 30.28 16.43 9.25
C PHE A 259 30.88 16.41 7.83
N ARG A 260 32.10 15.87 7.69
CA ARG A 260 32.77 15.65 6.39
C ARG A 260 31.96 14.75 5.45
N ILE A 261 31.37 13.69 5.98
CA ILE A 261 30.51 12.78 5.21
C ILE A 261 29.22 13.47 4.74
N GLN A 262 28.63 14.31 5.59
CA GLN A 262 27.46 15.10 5.22
C GLN A 262 27.74 16.03 4.06
N HIS A 263 28.88 16.74 4.10
CA HIS A 263 29.32 17.59 2.99
C HIS A 263 29.61 16.79 1.72
N ALA A 264 30.27 15.65 1.83
CA ALA A 264 30.52 14.75 0.71
C ALA A 264 29.22 14.25 0.07
N ALA A 265 28.21 13.93 0.86
CA ALA A 265 26.89 13.51 0.36
C ALA A 265 26.25 14.63 -0.45
N THR A 266 26.31 15.88 0.02
CA THR A 266 25.84 17.05 -0.72
C THR A 266 26.58 17.20 -2.06
N LEU A 267 27.91 17.16 -2.07
CA LEU A 267 28.70 17.24 -3.30
C LEU A 267 28.41 16.11 -4.29
N LEU A 268 28.15 14.89 -3.80
CA LEU A 268 27.77 13.75 -4.63
C LEU A 268 26.43 13.98 -5.32
N CYS A 269 25.49 14.67 -4.68
CA CYS A 269 24.18 14.99 -5.24
C CYS A 269 24.20 16.19 -6.17
N THR A 270 25.01 17.23 -5.85
CA THR A 270 24.94 18.55 -6.53
C THR A 270 26.02 18.78 -7.59
N THR A 271 27.05 17.92 -7.68
CA THR A 271 28.17 18.10 -8.59
C THR A 271 28.52 16.85 -9.39
N GLU A 272 29.27 17.05 -10.50
CA GLU A 272 29.85 15.97 -11.30
C GLU A 272 31.29 15.61 -10.89
N LEU A 273 31.79 16.19 -9.80
CA LEU A 273 33.17 15.96 -9.35
C LEU A 273 33.45 14.46 -9.15
N PRO A 274 34.64 13.97 -9.52
CA PRO A 274 35.07 12.61 -9.24
C PRO A 274 35.00 12.30 -7.72
N VAL A 275 34.71 11.07 -7.35
CA VAL A 275 34.65 10.65 -5.94
C VAL A 275 35.95 10.92 -5.18
N THR A 276 37.09 10.84 -5.89
CA THR A 276 38.40 11.19 -5.35
C THR A 276 38.55 12.66 -5.01
N GLU A 277 37.97 13.52 -5.81
CA GLU A 277 37.98 14.97 -5.63
C GLU A 277 37.03 15.36 -4.49
N ILE A 278 35.83 14.79 -4.45
CA ILE A 278 34.88 14.93 -3.33
C ILE A 278 35.47 14.47 -2.00
N CYS A 279 36.25 13.40 -2.01
CA CYS A 279 36.98 12.95 -0.83
C CYS A 279 37.91 14.06 -0.27
N LEU A 280 38.68 14.72 -1.17
CA LEU A 280 39.61 15.79 -0.80
C LEU A 280 38.86 17.08 -0.39
N GLU A 281 37.87 17.50 -1.18
CA GLU A 281 37.04 18.66 -0.90
C GLU A 281 36.26 18.54 0.43
N SER A 282 35.93 17.30 0.81
CA SER A 282 35.29 17.03 2.10
C SER A 282 36.27 16.91 3.27
N GLY A 283 37.57 17.15 3.04
CA GLY A 283 38.63 17.15 4.07
C GLY A 283 39.15 15.74 4.45
N PHE A 284 38.90 14.70 3.64
CA PHE A 284 39.51 13.38 3.84
C PHE A 284 40.83 13.26 3.05
N ASN A 285 41.89 12.90 3.74
CA ASN A 285 43.19 12.70 3.12
C ASN A 285 43.43 11.27 2.59
N ASN A 286 42.50 10.35 2.84
CA ASN A 286 42.60 8.95 2.45
C ASN A 286 41.30 8.43 1.92
N LEU A 287 41.29 8.05 0.63
CA LEU A 287 40.10 7.56 -0.07
C LEU A 287 39.53 6.28 0.56
N GLY A 288 40.38 5.36 1.01
CA GLY A 288 39.94 4.12 1.66
C GLY A 288 39.23 4.38 2.98
N HIS A 289 39.72 5.33 3.77
CA HIS A 289 39.09 5.77 5.01
C HIS A 289 37.74 6.48 4.71
N PHE A 290 37.73 7.38 3.72
CA PHE A 290 36.50 8.02 3.24
C PHE A 290 35.43 7.01 2.83
N MET A 291 35.78 6.06 1.96
CA MET A 291 34.84 5.03 1.48
C MET A 291 34.24 4.20 2.63
N LYS A 292 35.05 3.86 3.63
CA LYS A 292 34.63 3.11 4.81
C LYS A 292 33.67 3.92 5.69
N GLU A 293 34.06 5.16 6.03
CA GLU A 293 33.21 6.04 6.87
C GLU A 293 31.92 6.45 6.13
N PHE A 294 31.99 6.69 4.82
CA PHE A 294 30.82 7.02 4.01
C PHE A 294 29.83 5.86 3.97
N LYS A 295 30.30 4.64 3.67
CA LYS A 295 29.45 3.44 3.67
C LYS A 295 28.86 3.15 5.06
N LYS A 296 29.62 3.38 6.12
CA LYS A 296 29.14 3.21 7.50
C LYS A 296 28.02 4.20 7.85
N ALA A 297 28.12 5.45 7.37
CA ALA A 297 27.14 6.51 7.66
C ALA A 297 25.89 6.42 6.78
N THR A 298 26.04 6.06 5.49
CA THR A 298 24.95 6.14 4.48
C THR A 298 24.44 4.77 4.05
N ARG A 299 25.07 3.68 4.49
CA ARG A 299 24.88 2.28 4.03
C ARG A 299 25.24 2.03 2.56
N PHE A 300 25.56 3.06 1.77
CA PHE A 300 25.94 2.98 0.36
C PHE A 300 27.39 3.40 0.14
N THR A 301 28.02 2.88 -0.93
CA THR A 301 29.26 3.48 -1.41
C THR A 301 28.98 4.86 -2.06
N PRO A 302 29.93 5.80 -2.10
CA PRO A 302 29.73 7.12 -2.72
C PRO A 302 29.18 7.05 -4.15
N LEU A 303 29.65 6.08 -4.97
CA LEU A 303 29.14 5.88 -6.33
C LEU A 303 27.71 5.34 -6.36
N GLN A 304 27.37 4.41 -5.45
CA GLN A 304 26.00 3.93 -5.32
C GLN A 304 25.07 5.05 -4.86
N PHE A 305 25.50 5.82 -3.87
CA PHE A 305 24.77 6.98 -3.36
C PHE A 305 24.53 8.03 -4.46
N ARG A 306 25.56 8.36 -5.26
CA ARG A 306 25.42 9.26 -6.41
C ARG A 306 24.44 8.74 -7.45
N ARG A 307 24.55 7.45 -7.82
CA ARG A 307 23.67 6.83 -8.83
C ARG A 307 22.22 6.85 -8.41
N GLN A 308 21.96 6.54 -7.16
CA GLN A 308 20.62 6.53 -6.60
C GLN A 308 20.00 7.93 -6.59
N ASN A 309 20.72 8.93 -6.10
CA ASN A 309 20.26 10.32 -6.05
C ASN A 309 20.31 11.04 -7.40
N LYS A 310 21.18 10.63 -8.36
CA LYS A 310 21.18 11.18 -9.73
C LYS A 310 20.07 10.59 -10.59
N ALA A 311 19.74 9.33 -10.45
CA ALA A 311 18.56 8.75 -11.11
C ALA A 311 17.31 9.54 -10.73
N GLU A 312 17.22 10.02 -9.49
CA GLU A 312 16.15 10.89 -9.01
C GLU A 312 16.26 12.32 -9.54
N LEU A 313 17.45 12.89 -9.68
CA LEU A 313 17.66 14.28 -10.13
C LEU A 313 17.59 14.46 -11.67
N PHE A 314 18.07 13.47 -12.45
CA PHE A 314 18.01 13.54 -13.91
C PHE A 314 16.63 13.23 -14.50
N SER A 315 15.80 12.44 -13.78
CA SER A 315 14.39 12.29 -14.15
C SER A 315 13.58 13.59 -13.89
N LYS A 316 14.09 14.49 -13.04
CA LYS A 316 13.41 15.74 -12.64
C LYS A 316 13.79 16.98 -13.47
N ASN A 317 14.87 16.96 -14.26
CA ASN A 317 15.39 18.17 -14.93
C ASN A 317 15.13 18.32 -16.44
N THR A 318 14.37 17.44 -17.08
CA THR A 318 14.12 17.51 -18.54
C THR A 318 12.68 17.81 -18.93
N HIS A 319 11.83 18.33 -18.03
CA HIS A 319 10.53 18.83 -18.48
C HIS A 319 10.17 20.16 -17.80
N SER A 320 10.12 21.18 -18.64
CA SER A 320 9.72 22.56 -18.41
C SER A 320 8.32 22.73 -17.86
N LEU A 321 8.19 23.69 -16.93
CA LEU A 321 7.08 24.65 -16.80
C LEU A 321 5.75 24.27 -17.46
N ASN A 322 5.00 23.39 -16.83
CA ASN A 322 3.55 23.37 -16.80
C ASN A 322 3.12 22.39 -15.72
N GLU A 323 2.05 22.72 -15.03
CA GLU A 323 1.41 21.96 -13.96
C GLU A 323 1.51 20.45 -14.19
N ARG A 324 2.34 19.74 -13.40
CA ARG A 324 2.42 18.27 -13.46
C ARG A 324 2.57 17.63 -12.09
N THR A 325 1.54 16.97 -11.77
CA THR A 325 1.28 15.61 -11.31
C THR A 325 2.53 14.73 -11.15
N PHE A 326 2.62 14.08 -10.01
CA PHE A 326 3.51 12.97 -9.75
C PHE A 326 3.40 11.93 -10.85
N THR A 327 4.46 11.68 -11.60
CA THR A 327 4.51 10.54 -12.51
C THR A 327 4.91 9.30 -11.72
N MET A 328 3.97 8.40 -11.52
CA MET A 328 4.18 7.07 -10.96
C MET A 328 5.38 6.39 -11.62
N GLN A 329 6.28 5.80 -10.81
CA GLN A 329 7.45 5.09 -11.33
C GLN A 329 7.02 3.93 -12.23
N ARG A 330 7.52 3.90 -13.48
CA ARG A 330 7.18 2.85 -14.44
C ARG A 330 7.77 1.52 -14.01
N LYS A 331 6.93 0.53 -13.81
CA LYS A 331 7.32 -0.85 -13.47
C LYS A 331 7.16 -1.77 -14.68
N TRP A 332 7.89 -2.87 -14.71
CA TRP A 332 7.88 -3.83 -15.81
C TRP A 332 6.49 -4.46 -16.07
N TRP A 333 5.70 -4.59 -15.02
CA TRP A 333 4.38 -5.22 -15.05
C TRP A 333 3.25 -4.27 -15.50
N HIS A 334 3.42 -2.94 -15.53
CA HIS A 334 2.36 -2.01 -15.90
C HIS A 334 1.75 -2.28 -17.29
N LYS A 335 2.58 -2.77 -18.25
CA LYS A 335 2.15 -3.09 -19.61
C LYS A 335 1.56 -4.48 -19.76
N LYS A 336 1.56 -5.26 -18.67
CA LYS A 336 1.17 -6.66 -18.72
C LYS A 336 -0.34 -6.82 -18.56
N THR A 337 -0.82 -8.03 -18.86
CA THR A 337 -2.19 -8.48 -18.62
C THR A 337 -2.12 -9.76 -17.81
N ALA A 338 -2.86 -9.85 -16.73
CA ALA A 338 -2.92 -11.02 -15.87
C ALA A 338 -4.16 -11.87 -16.20
N TYR A 339 -4.01 -13.17 -15.96
CA TYR A 339 -5.07 -14.17 -16.15
C TYR A 339 -5.09 -15.11 -14.96
N GLN A 340 -6.23 -15.27 -14.32
CA GLN A 340 -6.40 -16.22 -13.24
C GLN A 340 -6.85 -17.56 -13.78
N ILE A 341 -6.16 -18.61 -13.38
CA ILE A 341 -6.55 -20.01 -13.59
C ILE A 341 -7.00 -20.59 -12.25
N TYR A 342 -8.19 -21.16 -12.25
CA TYR A 342 -8.66 -22.07 -11.22
C TYR A 342 -8.33 -23.51 -11.67
N PRO A 343 -7.21 -24.10 -11.21
CA PRO A 343 -6.62 -25.29 -11.84
C PRO A 343 -7.58 -26.45 -11.93
N LYS A 344 -8.37 -26.67 -10.86
CA LYS A 344 -9.33 -27.76 -10.74
C LYS A 344 -10.35 -27.82 -11.90
N SER A 345 -10.61 -26.67 -12.56
CA SER A 345 -11.63 -26.51 -13.59
C SER A 345 -11.09 -26.02 -14.94
N PHE A 346 -9.78 -25.96 -15.16
CA PHE A 346 -9.25 -25.38 -16.39
C PHE A 346 -9.12 -26.41 -17.51
N CYS A 347 -8.30 -27.45 -17.32
CA CYS A 347 -8.11 -28.51 -18.30
C CYS A 347 -7.59 -29.76 -17.60
N ASP A 348 -8.29 -30.85 -17.75
CA ASP A 348 -7.93 -32.19 -17.25
C ASP A 348 -7.17 -32.95 -18.34
N SER A 349 -5.94 -33.33 -18.10
CA SER A 349 -5.09 -34.05 -19.07
C SER A 349 -5.12 -35.55 -18.88
N ASN A 350 -5.49 -36.06 -17.69
CA ASN A 350 -5.42 -37.46 -17.32
C ASN A 350 -6.79 -38.19 -17.32
N GLY A 351 -7.89 -37.43 -17.34
CA GLY A 351 -9.24 -37.95 -17.43
C GLY A 351 -9.86 -38.35 -16.10
N ASP A 352 -9.33 -37.83 -14.97
CA ASP A 352 -9.87 -38.10 -13.64
C ASP A 352 -11.00 -37.16 -13.21
N GLY A 353 -11.29 -36.14 -14.02
CA GLY A 353 -12.33 -35.14 -13.77
C GLY A 353 -11.86 -33.87 -13.07
N ILE A 354 -10.58 -33.76 -12.79
CA ILE A 354 -9.94 -32.62 -12.12
C ILE A 354 -8.88 -32.04 -13.06
N GLY A 355 -8.89 -30.75 -13.27
CA GLY A 355 -7.86 -30.07 -14.06
C GLY A 355 -6.49 -30.12 -13.38
N ASP A 356 -5.43 -30.14 -14.18
CA ASP A 356 -4.08 -30.41 -13.73
C ASP A 356 -3.01 -29.50 -14.39
N LEU A 357 -1.77 -29.52 -13.87
CA LEU A 357 -0.65 -28.73 -14.38
C LEU A 357 -0.28 -29.11 -15.82
N PRO A 358 -0.22 -30.38 -16.23
CA PRO A 358 -0.01 -30.75 -17.64
C PRO A 358 -1.11 -30.20 -18.56
N GLY A 359 -2.36 -30.18 -18.10
CA GLY A 359 -3.47 -29.55 -18.81
C GLY A 359 -3.25 -28.05 -19.00
N ILE A 360 -2.81 -27.35 -17.97
CA ILE A 360 -2.44 -25.91 -18.04
C ILE A 360 -1.30 -25.69 -19.03
N ILE A 361 -0.24 -26.51 -18.96
CA ILE A 361 0.91 -26.42 -19.88
C ILE A 361 0.45 -26.54 -21.34
N SER A 362 -0.50 -27.46 -21.61
CA SER A 362 -1.05 -27.66 -22.96
C SER A 362 -1.77 -26.43 -23.53
N LYS A 363 -2.18 -25.50 -22.69
CA LYS A 363 -2.95 -24.29 -23.05
C LYS A 363 -2.12 -22.99 -22.99
N LEU A 364 -0.84 -23.03 -22.73
CA LEU A 364 0.00 -21.82 -22.67
C LEU A 364 0.03 -21.04 -24.00
N ASP A 365 0.03 -21.73 -25.13
CA ASP A 365 0.00 -21.06 -26.44
C ASP A 365 -1.33 -20.34 -26.70
N TYR A 366 -2.44 -20.89 -26.21
CA TYR A 366 -3.75 -20.21 -26.21
C TYR A 366 -3.73 -18.92 -25.38
N LEU A 367 -3.19 -18.98 -24.15
CA LEU A 367 -3.10 -17.82 -23.28
C LEU A 367 -2.18 -16.74 -23.88
N LYS A 368 -1.07 -17.16 -24.50
CA LYS A 368 -0.18 -16.24 -25.20
C LYS A 368 -0.85 -15.57 -26.41
N ASP A 369 -1.61 -16.32 -27.18
CA ASP A 369 -2.38 -15.82 -28.34
C ASP A 369 -3.48 -14.85 -27.91
N LEU A 370 -4.11 -15.06 -26.75
CA LEU A 370 -5.07 -14.12 -26.15
C LEU A 370 -4.42 -12.80 -25.76
N GLY A 371 -3.12 -12.78 -25.48
CA GLY A 371 -2.36 -11.60 -25.09
C GLY A 371 -1.98 -11.57 -23.60
N ILE A 372 -2.07 -12.71 -22.91
CA ILE A 372 -1.73 -12.84 -21.49
C ILE A 372 -0.23 -12.87 -21.27
N ASP A 373 0.20 -12.23 -20.19
CA ASP A 373 1.60 -12.16 -19.78
C ASP A 373 1.84 -12.75 -18.38
N ILE A 374 0.87 -12.64 -17.48
CA ILE A 374 0.98 -13.10 -16.09
C ILE A 374 -0.14 -14.12 -15.87
N ILE A 375 0.21 -15.27 -15.30
CA ILE A 375 -0.75 -16.33 -14.95
C ILE A 375 -0.75 -16.45 -13.43
N TRP A 376 -1.88 -16.18 -12.81
CA TRP A 376 -2.13 -16.47 -11.39
C TRP A 376 -2.84 -17.81 -11.27
N LEU A 377 -2.25 -18.74 -10.53
CA LEU A 377 -2.81 -20.02 -10.17
C LEU A 377 -3.47 -19.93 -8.79
N SER A 378 -4.77 -20.23 -8.68
CA SER A 378 -5.39 -20.53 -7.38
C SER A 378 -4.67 -21.71 -6.72
N PRO A 379 -4.79 -21.92 -5.38
CA PRO A 379 -3.92 -22.82 -4.65
C PRO A 379 -3.82 -24.23 -5.24
N ILE A 380 -2.59 -24.71 -5.37
CA ILE A 380 -2.24 -26.06 -5.85
C ILE A 380 -1.35 -26.82 -4.89
N TYR A 381 -1.12 -26.28 -3.71
CA TYR A 381 -0.39 -26.95 -2.63
C TYR A 381 -1.15 -28.16 -2.12
N CYS A 382 -0.47 -29.07 -1.40
CA CYS A 382 -1.13 -30.16 -0.71
C CYS A 382 -2.20 -29.60 0.25
N SER A 383 -3.42 -30.10 0.10
CA SER A 383 -4.59 -29.62 0.87
C SER A 383 -5.63 -30.73 1.02
N PRO A 384 -6.32 -30.86 2.17
CA PRO A 384 -7.52 -31.67 2.28
C PRO A 384 -8.71 -31.18 1.44
N LEU A 385 -8.64 -29.97 0.89
CA LEU A 385 -9.69 -29.28 0.12
C LEU A 385 -10.96 -28.99 0.94
N ALA A 386 -10.82 -28.70 2.24
CA ALA A 386 -11.95 -28.28 3.07
C ALA A 386 -12.48 -26.91 2.60
N ASP A 387 -11.60 -26.05 2.10
CA ASP A 387 -11.92 -24.79 1.44
C ASP A 387 -11.22 -24.71 0.07
N GLN A 388 -11.41 -25.70 -0.76
CA GLN A 388 -10.98 -25.77 -2.16
C GLN A 388 -9.49 -25.45 -2.41
N GLY A 389 -8.60 -25.72 -1.42
CA GLY A 389 -7.16 -25.52 -1.53
C GLY A 389 -6.62 -24.38 -0.64
N TYR A 390 -7.48 -23.56 -0.07
CA TYR A 390 -7.07 -22.50 0.89
C TYR A 390 -6.78 -23.03 2.30
N ASP A 391 -6.99 -24.31 2.56
CA ASP A 391 -6.58 -25.07 3.74
C ASP A 391 -5.30 -25.86 3.46
N ILE A 392 -4.14 -25.18 3.47
CA ILE A 392 -2.84 -25.75 3.04
C ILE A 392 -2.28 -26.65 4.14
N SER A 393 -2.00 -27.92 3.81
CA SER A 393 -1.38 -28.90 4.71
C SER A 393 0.13 -29.04 4.50
N ASP A 394 0.66 -28.63 3.34
CA ASP A 394 2.11 -28.60 3.03
C ASP A 394 2.38 -27.53 1.98
N TYR A 395 3.18 -26.51 2.36
CA TYR A 395 3.54 -25.39 1.50
C TYR A 395 4.64 -25.69 0.47
N TYR A 396 5.33 -26.81 0.60
CA TYR A 396 6.51 -27.14 -0.22
C TYR A 396 6.24 -28.17 -1.31
N ASN A 397 5.04 -28.75 -1.34
CA ASN A 397 4.66 -29.77 -2.31
C ASN A 397 3.38 -29.40 -3.05
N ILE A 398 3.31 -29.85 -4.31
CA ILE A 398 2.10 -29.78 -5.13
C ILE A 398 1.17 -30.95 -4.75
N ASP A 399 -0.11 -30.66 -4.65
CA ASP A 399 -1.11 -31.70 -4.41
C ASP A 399 -1.13 -32.69 -5.58
N PRO A 400 -1.06 -34.01 -5.31
CA PRO A 400 -1.01 -35.03 -6.37
C PRO A 400 -2.19 -34.99 -7.35
N ARG A 401 -3.32 -34.39 -6.98
CA ARG A 401 -4.47 -34.19 -7.88
C ARG A 401 -4.15 -33.21 -9.01
N PHE A 402 -3.27 -32.24 -8.76
CA PHE A 402 -2.87 -31.23 -9.75
C PHE A 402 -1.59 -31.61 -10.50
N GLY A 403 -0.85 -32.60 -10.06
CA GLY A 403 0.41 -33.02 -10.68
C GLY A 403 1.55 -33.16 -9.68
N THR A 404 2.75 -32.98 -10.16
CA THR A 404 4.01 -33.16 -9.42
C THR A 404 4.81 -31.85 -9.36
N MET A 405 5.87 -31.84 -8.53
CA MET A 405 6.85 -30.75 -8.54
C MET A 405 7.58 -30.62 -9.88
N ASP A 406 7.82 -31.73 -10.59
CA ASP A 406 8.42 -31.72 -11.93
C ASP A 406 7.48 -31.06 -12.94
N ASP A 407 6.16 -31.26 -12.82
CA ASP A 407 5.17 -30.58 -13.64
C ASP A 407 5.13 -29.06 -13.36
N MET A 408 5.29 -28.67 -12.10
CA MET A 408 5.39 -27.27 -11.74
C MET A 408 6.66 -26.60 -12.29
N ASP A 409 7.81 -27.26 -12.18
CA ASP A 409 9.07 -26.79 -12.78
C ASP A 409 8.97 -26.71 -14.31
N CYS A 410 8.26 -27.66 -14.93
CA CYS A 410 7.95 -27.63 -16.36
C CYS A 410 7.07 -26.44 -16.70
N LEU A 411 6.01 -26.18 -15.95
CA LEU A 411 5.11 -25.05 -16.18
C LEU A 411 5.85 -23.70 -16.12
N ILE A 412 6.67 -23.50 -15.08
CA ILE A 412 7.50 -22.28 -14.94
C ILE A 412 8.43 -22.12 -16.15
N SER A 413 9.11 -23.20 -16.56
CA SER A 413 10.03 -23.20 -17.70
C SER A 413 9.33 -22.91 -19.02
N GLU A 414 8.17 -23.55 -19.28
CA GLU A 414 7.40 -23.37 -20.53
C GLU A 414 6.75 -22.00 -20.60
N ALA A 415 6.27 -21.46 -19.48
CA ALA A 415 5.78 -20.07 -19.39
C ALA A 415 6.91 -19.07 -19.70
N LYS A 416 8.09 -19.27 -19.11
CA LYS A 416 9.26 -18.40 -19.35
C LYS A 416 9.71 -18.38 -20.80
N LYS A 417 9.65 -19.51 -21.52
CA LYS A 417 9.94 -19.58 -22.97
C LYS A 417 9.01 -18.70 -23.81
N ARG A 418 7.82 -18.42 -23.30
CA ARG A 418 6.78 -17.59 -23.94
C ARG A 418 6.75 -16.15 -23.43
N ASP A 419 7.73 -15.72 -22.65
CA ASP A 419 7.71 -14.42 -21.92
C ASP A 419 6.40 -14.29 -21.11
N MET A 420 6.09 -15.31 -20.33
CA MET A 420 4.96 -15.36 -19.40
C MET A 420 5.46 -15.62 -17.99
N TYR A 421 4.76 -15.09 -17.01
CA TYR A 421 5.14 -15.08 -15.60
C TYR A 421 4.12 -15.86 -14.79
N ILE A 422 4.57 -16.74 -13.90
CA ILE A 422 3.68 -17.53 -13.04
C ILE A 422 3.64 -16.93 -11.64
N LEU A 423 2.44 -16.71 -11.13
CA LEU A 423 2.14 -16.37 -9.73
C LEU A 423 1.43 -17.56 -9.09
N MET A 424 1.75 -17.83 -7.85
CA MET A 424 0.94 -18.72 -6.99
C MET A 424 0.13 -17.88 -5.99
N ASP A 425 -0.84 -18.52 -5.38
CA ASP A 425 -1.58 -17.95 -4.27
C ASP A 425 -0.77 -18.10 -2.97
N LEU A 426 -0.62 -17.05 -2.18
CA LEU A 426 0.08 -17.07 -0.90
C LEU A 426 -0.94 -16.97 0.22
N VAL A 427 -1.26 -18.10 0.84
CA VAL A 427 -2.23 -18.21 1.94
C VAL A 427 -1.46 -18.33 3.23
N VAL A 428 -1.36 -17.25 3.99
CA VAL A 428 -0.52 -17.17 5.20
C VAL A 428 -1.23 -16.57 6.42
N ASN A 429 -2.53 -16.28 6.32
CA ASN A 429 -3.34 -15.97 7.49
C ASN A 429 -3.57 -17.22 8.34
N HIS A 430 -3.76 -18.37 7.71
CA HIS A 430 -4.08 -19.64 8.32
C HIS A 430 -3.41 -20.79 7.56
N CYS A 431 -3.44 -21.98 8.10
CA CYS A 431 -3.10 -23.22 7.41
C CYS A 431 -4.18 -24.28 7.67
N SER A 432 -4.03 -25.49 7.12
CA SER A 432 -4.95 -26.60 7.41
C SER A 432 -4.79 -27.11 8.85
N ASP A 433 -5.87 -27.62 9.45
CA ASP A 433 -5.82 -28.44 10.66
C ASP A 433 -5.02 -29.75 10.47
N GLU A 434 -4.79 -30.12 9.21
CA GLU A 434 -3.91 -31.23 8.84
C GLU A 434 -2.45 -30.84 8.60
N HIS A 435 -2.07 -29.57 8.73
CA HIS A 435 -0.69 -29.12 8.63
C HIS A 435 0.14 -29.66 9.80
N GLU A 436 1.39 -30.02 9.54
CA GLU A 436 2.28 -30.58 10.56
C GLU A 436 2.44 -29.67 11.79
N TRP A 437 2.46 -28.34 11.57
CA TRP A 437 2.54 -27.38 12.67
C TRP A 437 1.32 -27.48 13.61
N PHE A 438 0.11 -27.60 13.07
CA PHE A 438 -1.10 -27.68 13.91
C PHE A 438 -1.21 -29.03 14.62
N LYS A 439 -0.85 -30.12 13.96
CA LYS A 439 -0.79 -31.46 14.59
C LYS A 439 0.17 -31.44 15.80
N LYS A 440 1.35 -30.86 15.66
CA LYS A 440 2.29 -30.69 16.77
C LYS A 440 1.81 -29.71 17.85
N ALA A 441 1.05 -28.66 17.46
CA ALA A 441 0.41 -27.76 18.41
C ALA A 441 -0.67 -28.48 19.25
N CYS A 442 -1.41 -29.42 18.66
CA CYS A 442 -2.35 -30.26 19.39
C CYS A 442 -1.64 -31.25 20.33
N GLU A 443 -0.42 -31.71 20.02
CA GLU A 443 0.35 -32.58 20.90
C GLU A 443 0.93 -31.82 22.11
N ASP A 444 1.41 -30.59 21.88
CA ASP A 444 1.98 -29.71 22.92
C ASP A 444 1.57 -28.25 22.68
N PRO A 445 0.37 -27.83 23.18
CA PRO A 445 -0.15 -26.48 22.98
C PRO A 445 0.70 -25.36 23.61
N ASP A 446 1.50 -25.66 24.60
CA ASP A 446 2.37 -24.70 25.29
C ASP A 446 3.80 -24.69 24.72
N GLY A 447 4.10 -25.63 23.82
CA GLY A 447 5.37 -25.78 23.13
C GLY A 447 5.65 -24.78 22.04
N GLU A 448 6.63 -25.08 21.22
CA GLU A 448 7.06 -24.22 20.13
C GLU A 448 5.97 -24.03 19.06
N TYR A 449 5.39 -25.15 18.61
CA TYR A 449 4.36 -25.12 17.56
C TYR A 449 3.00 -24.63 18.07
N GLY A 450 2.67 -24.83 19.38
CA GLY A 450 1.49 -24.23 19.98
C GLY A 450 1.50 -22.71 19.87
N LYS A 451 2.68 -22.08 19.94
CA LYS A 451 2.85 -20.62 19.80
C LYS A 451 2.75 -20.13 18.36
N TYR A 452 2.70 -21.01 17.36
CA TYR A 452 2.45 -20.65 15.96
C TYR A 452 0.98 -20.34 15.69
N PHE A 453 0.11 -20.64 16.64
CA PHE A 453 -1.33 -20.41 16.56
C PHE A 453 -1.79 -19.57 17.74
N TYR A 454 -2.97 -19.00 17.63
CA TYR A 454 -3.65 -18.36 18.74
C TYR A 454 -4.43 -19.45 19.51
N ILE A 455 -3.88 -19.90 20.62
CA ILE A 455 -4.49 -20.92 21.50
C ILE A 455 -4.66 -20.32 22.89
N GLU A 456 -5.91 -20.30 23.38
CA GLU A 456 -6.26 -19.71 24.66
C GLU A 456 -6.87 -20.75 25.62
N SER A 457 -6.61 -20.58 26.90
CA SER A 457 -7.16 -21.44 27.95
C SER A 457 -8.48 -20.87 28.48
N CYS A 458 -9.56 -21.64 28.36
CA CYS A 458 -10.91 -21.26 28.76
C CYS A 458 -11.53 -22.33 29.67
N PRO A 459 -11.02 -22.55 30.90
CA PRO A 459 -11.43 -23.62 31.77
C PRO A 459 -12.88 -23.48 32.25
N ASP A 460 -13.46 -22.30 32.25
CA ASP A 460 -14.85 -22.00 32.61
C ASP A 460 -15.78 -22.00 31.36
N GLY A 461 -15.25 -22.32 30.20
CA GLY A 461 -16.00 -22.33 28.93
C GLY A 461 -16.32 -20.94 28.40
N LYS A 462 -15.82 -19.86 29.01
CA LYS A 462 -15.97 -18.51 28.47
C LYS A 462 -14.91 -18.24 27.39
N LEU A 463 -15.38 -18.04 26.16
CA LEU A 463 -14.52 -17.73 25.02
C LEU A 463 -13.82 -16.38 25.20
N PRO A 464 -12.62 -16.17 24.61
CA PRO A 464 -11.83 -14.94 24.77
C PRO A 464 -12.49 -13.68 24.22
N CYS A 465 -13.31 -13.81 23.16
CA CYS A 465 -14.06 -12.71 22.57
C CYS A 465 -15.28 -13.21 21.78
N ASN A 466 -16.16 -12.28 21.40
CA ASN A 466 -17.41 -12.56 20.68
C ASN A 466 -17.31 -12.40 19.16
N TRP A 467 -16.14 -12.64 18.56
CA TRP A 467 -15.98 -12.46 17.12
C TRP A 467 -16.63 -13.60 16.33
N ARG A 468 -17.20 -13.23 15.16
CA ARG A 468 -17.79 -14.18 14.20
C ARG A 468 -16.77 -14.54 13.14
N SER A 469 -16.77 -15.82 12.73
CA SER A 469 -16.04 -16.30 11.54
C SER A 469 -16.66 -15.77 10.24
N TYR A 470 -15.86 -15.64 9.20
CA TYR A 470 -16.36 -15.30 7.84
C TYR A 470 -17.38 -16.33 7.33
N PHE A 471 -17.27 -17.60 7.75
CA PHE A 471 -18.20 -18.68 7.41
C PHE A 471 -19.26 -18.94 8.51
N GLY A 472 -19.49 -17.95 9.36
CA GLY A 472 -20.48 -18.03 10.43
C GLY A 472 -19.99 -18.74 11.69
N GLY A 473 -20.73 -18.59 12.78
CA GLY A 473 -20.37 -19.13 14.10
C GLY A 473 -19.22 -18.38 14.78
N SER A 474 -18.79 -18.89 15.94
CA SER A 474 -17.67 -18.33 16.70
C SER A 474 -16.33 -18.56 15.98
N VAL A 475 -15.39 -17.62 16.13
CA VAL A 475 -13.99 -17.81 15.68
C VAL A 475 -13.19 -18.76 16.57
N TRP A 476 -13.76 -19.28 17.65
CA TRP A 476 -13.08 -20.14 18.62
C TRP A 476 -13.64 -21.56 18.59
N GLU A 477 -12.78 -22.53 18.31
CA GLU A 477 -13.11 -23.96 18.37
C GLU A 477 -12.28 -24.68 19.43
N PRO A 478 -12.83 -25.72 20.11
CA PRO A 478 -12.08 -26.55 21.03
C PRO A 478 -10.85 -27.20 20.40
N LEU A 479 -9.70 -27.09 21.05
CA LEU A 479 -8.47 -27.70 20.57
C LEU A 479 -8.54 -29.22 20.70
N PRO A 480 -8.31 -29.98 19.64
CA PRO A 480 -8.34 -31.44 19.71
C PRO A 480 -7.45 -32.01 20.82
N GLY A 481 -8.03 -32.86 21.70
CA GLY A 481 -7.33 -33.43 22.84
C GLY A 481 -7.21 -32.56 24.09
N HIS A 482 -7.62 -31.29 24.04
CA HIS A 482 -7.50 -30.33 25.15
C HIS A 482 -8.83 -29.59 25.39
N PRO A 483 -9.75 -30.12 26.15
CA PRO A 483 -11.12 -29.60 26.29
C PRO A 483 -11.21 -28.19 26.89
N ASP A 484 -10.17 -27.75 27.62
CA ASP A 484 -10.10 -26.43 28.26
C ASP A 484 -9.35 -25.40 27.41
N LYS A 485 -8.89 -25.79 26.19
CA LYS A 485 -8.18 -24.91 25.26
C LYS A 485 -8.95 -24.73 23.97
N TYR A 486 -8.87 -23.53 23.40
CA TYR A 486 -9.53 -23.17 22.17
C TYR A 486 -8.52 -22.52 21.23
N TYR A 487 -8.64 -22.78 19.92
CA TYR A 487 -7.85 -22.14 18.90
C TYR A 487 -8.70 -21.18 18.06
N LEU A 488 -8.06 -20.16 17.53
CA LEU A 488 -8.69 -19.15 16.67
C LEU A 488 -8.74 -19.61 15.20
N HIS A 489 -9.87 -19.35 14.54
CA HIS A 489 -10.02 -19.43 13.11
C HIS A 489 -10.93 -18.31 12.58
N MET A 490 -10.42 -17.39 11.81
CA MET A 490 -11.24 -16.33 11.20
C MET A 490 -12.10 -16.85 10.06
N PHE A 491 -11.64 -17.91 9.36
CA PHE A 491 -12.33 -18.62 8.29
C PHE A 491 -12.94 -19.94 8.79
N HIS A 492 -12.83 -21.01 8.02
CA HIS A 492 -13.39 -22.30 8.41
C HIS A 492 -12.63 -22.90 9.62
N LYS A 493 -13.34 -23.64 10.47
CA LYS A 493 -12.73 -24.30 11.64
C LYS A 493 -11.57 -25.25 11.32
N LYS A 494 -11.47 -25.72 10.05
CA LYS A 494 -10.32 -26.47 9.57
C LYS A 494 -9.15 -25.60 9.08
N GLN A 495 -9.23 -24.29 9.30
CA GLN A 495 -8.23 -23.31 8.92
C GLN A 495 -7.76 -22.52 10.16
N PRO A 496 -7.00 -23.17 11.09
CA PRO A 496 -6.46 -22.47 12.26
C PRO A 496 -5.57 -21.30 11.88
N ASP A 497 -5.81 -20.13 12.49
CA ASP A 497 -5.11 -18.89 12.21
C ASP A 497 -3.68 -18.90 12.76
N LEU A 498 -2.74 -18.46 11.93
CA LEU A 498 -1.33 -18.36 12.25
C LEU A 498 -1.03 -17.09 13.07
N ASN A 499 -0.26 -17.26 14.13
CA ASN A 499 0.11 -16.20 15.06
C ASN A 499 1.29 -15.36 14.55
N TRP A 500 1.00 -14.32 13.74
CA TRP A 500 1.99 -13.43 13.18
C TRP A 500 2.76 -12.58 14.20
N GLU A 501 2.30 -12.51 15.46
CA GLU A 501 3.09 -11.89 16.53
C GLU A 501 4.34 -12.72 16.84
N ASN A 502 4.36 -14.00 16.49
CA ASN A 502 5.50 -14.89 16.70
C ASN A 502 6.58 -14.73 15.61
N PRO A 503 7.78 -14.19 15.92
CA PRO A 503 8.82 -13.99 14.93
C PRO A 503 9.37 -15.29 14.33
N LYS A 504 9.30 -16.42 15.05
CA LYS A 504 9.75 -17.71 14.50
C LYS A 504 8.83 -18.21 13.40
N LEU A 505 7.51 -18.02 13.57
CA LEU A 505 6.56 -18.33 12.52
C LEU A 505 6.83 -17.48 11.27
N ARG A 506 7.03 -16.17 11.44
CA ARG A 506 7.35 -15.30 10.30
C ARG A 506 8.60 -15.74 9.55
N GLU A 507 9.65 -16.19 10.28
CA GLU A 507 10.86 -16.75 9.65
C GLU A 507 10.56 -17.98 8.77
N GLU A 508 9.71 -18.90 9.24
CA GLU A 508 9.33 -20.08 8.44
C GLU A 508 8.54 -19.70 7.20
N ILE A 509 7.62 -18.72 7.33
CA ILE A 509 6.86 -18.18 6.19
C ILE A 509 7.81 -17.52 5.17
N TYR A 510 8.77 -16.69 5.62
CA TYR A 510 9.72 -16.02 4.70
C TYR A 510 10.66 -17.01 4.02
N LYS A 511 11.06 -18.09 4.69
CA LYS A 511 11.83 -19.19 4.06
C LYS A 511 11.02 -19.84 2.94
N MET A 512 9.76 -20.13 3.18
CA MET A 512 8.86 -20.73 2.20
C MET A 512 8.66 -19.82 0.98
N ILE A 513 8.38 -18.53 1.19
CA ILE A 513 8.22 -17.55 0.10
C ILE A 513 9.49 -17.48 -0.74
N ASN A 514 10.66 -17.32 -0.10
CA ASN A 514 11.95 -17.25 -0.81
C ASN A 514 12.25 -18.53 -1.58
N TRP A 515 11.93 -19.69 -1.03
CA TRP A 515 12.12 -20.98 -1.70
C TRP A 515 11.34 -21.07 -3.02
N TRP A 516 10.09 -20.61 -3.04
CA TRP A 516 9.29 -20.56 -4.25
C TRP A 516 9.80 -19.52 -5.26
N LEU A 517 10.23 -18.36 -4.81
CA LEU A 517 10.82 -17.33 -5.67
C LEU A 517 12.14 -17.81 -6.29
N ASP A 518 12.97 -18.52 -5.52
CA ASP A 518 14.23 -19.14 -5.99
C ASP A 518 13.98 -20.22 -7.04
N LYS A 519 12.83 -20.93 -6.99
CA LYS A 519 12.41 -21.88 -8.04
C LYS A 519 12.03 -21.19 -9.35
N GLY A 520 11.82 -19.88 -9.36
CA GLY A 520 11.54 -19.07 -10.55
C GLY A 520 10.11 -18.55 -10.68
N LEU A 521 9.32 -18.58 -9.61
CA LEU A 521 8.07 -17.84 -9.59
C LEU A 521 8.33 -16.36 -9.78
N ALA A 522 7.44 -15.69 -10.49
CA ALA A 522 7.51 -14.23 -10.66
C ALA A 522 6.93 -13.46 -9.46
N GLY A 523 6.22 -14.13 -8.57
CA GLY A 523 5.62 -13.55 -7.38
C GLY A 523 4.36 -14.26 -6.91
N PHE A 524 3.50 -13.53 -6.22
CA PHE A 524 2.31 -14.08 -5.57
C PHE A 524 1.09 -13.16 -5.66
N ARG A 525 -0.09 -13.75 -5.73
CA ARG A 525 -1.31 -13.14 -5.20
C ARG A 525 -1.38 -13.50 -3.72
N ILE A 526 -1.73 -12.56 -2.87
CA ILE A 526 -1.63 -12.72 -1.42
C ILE A 526 -3.03 -12.66 -0.82
N ASP A 527 -3.43 -13.80 -0.29
CA ASP A 527 -4.78 -14.10 0.19
C ASP A 527 -5.07 -13.41 1.54
N ALA A 528 -6.24 -12.79 1.67
CA ALA A 528 -6.84 -12.27 2.92
C ALA A 528 -5.83 -11.60 3.88
N ILE A 529 -4.86 -10.89 3.33
CA ILE A 529 -3.59 -10.55 4.02
C ILE A 529 -3.75 -9.62 5.20
N ILE A 530 -4.77 -8.77 5.25
CA ILE A 530 -4.99 -7.88 6.39
C ILE A 530 -5.40 -8.64 7.65
N ASN A 531 -5.96 -9.84 7.51
CA ASN A 531 -6.37 -10.70 8.62
C ASN A 531 -5.19 -11.28 9.43
N ILE A 532 -3.95 -11.20 8.94
CA ILE A 532 -2.77 -11.66 9.69
C ILE A 532 -2.57 -10.89 11.00
N LYS A 533 -3.08 -9.65 11.08
CA LYS A 533 -3.08 -8.86 12.32
C LYS A 533 -4.40 -8.99 13.05
N LYS A 534 -4.35 -9.35 14.35
CA LYS A 534 -5.51 -9.44 15.21
C LYS A 534 -5.58 -8.22 16.14
N ALA A 535 -6.79 -7.84 16.54
CA ALA A 535 -7.03 -6.79 17.53
C ALA A 535 -6.74 -7.34 18.95
N LEU A 536 -5.49 -7.25 19.36
CA LEU A 536 -5.06 -7.72 20.68
C LEU A 536 -4.94 -6.56 21.68
N PRO A 537 -5.20 -6.77 22.98
CA PRO A 537 -5.69 -8.02 23.61
C PRO A 537 -7.13 -8.37 23.20
N TRP A 538 -7.53 -9.63 23.37
CA TRP A 538 -8.88 -10.09 23.07
C TRP A 538 -9.94 -9.22 23.73
N HIS A 539 -10.93 -8.79 22.96
CA HIS A 539 -11.98 -7.90 23.42
C HIS A 539 -13.31 -8.18 22.72
N ASP A 540 -14.41 -8.07 23.45
CA ASP A 540 -15.76 -8.12 22.88
C ASP A 540 -16.09 -6.79 22.21
N TYR A 541 -16.62 -6.83 21.00
CA TYR A 541 -17.15 -5.66 20.31
C TYR A 541 -18.68 -5.69 20.21
N PRO A 542 -19.32 -4.55 19.89
CA PRO A 542 -20.76 -4.50 19.71
C PRO A 542 -21.24 -5.55 18.71
N SER A 543 -22.26 -6.31 19.12
CA SER A 543 -22.88 -7.33 18.26
C SER A 543 -23.66 -6.64 17.12
N ASP A 544 -23.53 -7.15 15.91
CA ASP A 544 -24.25 -6.69 14.71
C ASP A 544 -25.48 -7.56 14.39
N ARG A 545 -25.60 -8.75 15.02
CA ARG A 545 -26.72 -9.68 14.84
C ARG A 545 -27.24 -10.21 16.16
N ALA A 546 -28.41 -10.90 16.09
CA ALA A 546 -29.08 -11.48 17.27
C ALA A 546 -28.29 -12.63 17.92
N ASP A 547 -27.26 -13.16 17.27
CA ASP A 547 -26.38 -14.22 17.79
C ASP A 547 -25.40 -13.73 18.86
N GLY A 548 -25.32 -12.42 19.10
CA GLY A 548 -24.44 -11.82 20.12
C GLY A 548 -22.98 -11.69 19.69
N MET A 549 -22.65 -12.03 18.43
CA MET A 549 -21.30 -11.92 17.88
C MET A 549 -21.13 -10.65 17.01
N CYS A 550 -19.89 -10.17 16.88
CA CYS A 550 -19.53 -9.07 16.00
C CYS A 550 -18.93 -9.57 14.68
N SER A 551 -19.08 -8.78 13.61
CA SER A 551 -18.51 -9.11 12.30
C SER A 551 -16.99 -9.08 12.29
N PRO A 552 -16.32 -9.81 11.35
CA PRO A 552 -14.88 -9.70 11.15
C PRO A 552 -14.42 -8.27 10.81
N GLY A 553 -15.19 -7.51 10.04
CA GLY A 553 -14.89 -6.12 9.72
C GLY A 553 -14.81 -5.22 10.95
N GLU A 554 -15.62 -5.48 12.00
CA GLU A 554 -15.52 -4.75 13.26
C GLU A 554 -14.18 -5.03 13.97
N MET A 555 -13.71 -6.28 13.99
CA MET A 555 -12.38 -6.63 14.52
C MET A 555 -11.28 -5.92 13.74
N LEU A 556 -11.35 -5.90 12.41
CA LEU A 556 -10.32 -5.30 11.55
C LEU A 556 -10.16 -3.79 11.80
N LYS A 557 -11.24 -3.06 12.12
CA LYS A 557 -11.14 -1.63 12.49
C LYS A 557 -10.24 -1.38 13.69
N HIS A 558 -10.06 -2.37 14.55
CA HIS A 558 -9.26 -2.29 15.78
C HIS A 558 -7.91 -3.01 15.65
N ALA A 559 -7.65 -3.74 14.57
CA ALA A 559 -6.38 -4.41 14.29
C ALA A 559 -5.34 -3.43 13.75
N VAL A 560 -4.57 -2.81 14.65
CA VAL A 560 -3.58 -1.77 14.30
C VAL A 560 -2.19 -2.39 14.12
N GLY A 561 -1.44 -1.94 13.07
CA GLY A 561 -0.03 -2.27 12.91
C GLY A 561 0.25 -3.43 11.93
N VAL A 562 -0.68 -3.79 11.05
CA VAL A 562 -0.47 -4.80 10.00
C VAL A 562 0.72 -4.44 9.10
N GLY A 563 0.96 -3.15 8.87
CA GLY A 563 2.07 -2.65 8.05
C GLY A 563 3.46 -3.07 8.55
N GLU A 564 3.67 -3.34 9.84
CA GLU A 564 4.92 -3.91 10.35
C GLU A 564 5.22 -5.27 9.71
N PHE A 565 4.21 -6.16 9.67
CA PHE A 565 4.37 -7.50 9.11
C PHE A 565 4.49 -7.46 7.59
N LEU A 566 3.70 -6.62 6.93
CA LEU A 566 3.73 -6.46 5.48
C LEU A 566 5.05 -5.86 5.00
N GLY A 567 5.58 -4.84 5.69
CA GLY A 567 6.87 -4.25 5.41
C GLY A 567 8.01 -5.23 5.62
N GLU A 568 8.02 -5.99 6.72
CA GLU A 568 9.02 -7.03 6.99
C GLU A 568 8.98 -8.13 5.91
N MET A 569 7.79 -8.60 5.54
CA MET A 569 7.62 -9.61 4.48
C MET A 569 8.14 -9.10 3.13
N ARG A 570 7.73 -7.90 2.72
CA ARG A 570 8.21 -7.27 1.47
C ARG A 570 9.75 -7.19 1.45
N ASP A 571 10.35 -6.62 2.50
CA ASP A 571 11.79 -6.32 2.54
C ASP A 571 12.65 -7.60 2.59
N ARG A 572 12.10 -8.68 3.17
CA ARG A 572 12.82 -9.95 3.34
C ARG A 572 12.56 -10.96 2.23
N THR A 573 11.53 -10.76 1.40
CA THR A 573 11.14 -11.73 0.38
C THR A 573 10.94 -11.10 -1.00
N PHE A 574 9.95 -10.27 -1.19
CA PHE A 574 9.53 -9.78 -2.52
C PHE A 574 10.53 -8.79 -3.12
N LEU A 575 11.00 -7.83 -2.33
CA LEU A 575 11.91 -6.78 -2.80
C LEU A 575 13.26 -7.34 -3.28
N PRO A 576 13.92 -8.27 -2.56
CA PRO A 576 15.19 -8.87 -3.03
C PRO A 576 15.07 -9.61 -4.36
N HIS A 577 13.92 -10.20 -4.66
CA HIS A 577 13.66 -10.95 -5.89
C HIS A 577 13.06 -10.09 -7.01
N GLY A 578 12.68 -8.85 -6.75
CA GLY A 578 11.92 -8.02 -7.69
C GLY A 578 10.56 -8.66 -8.05
N ALA A 579 9.97 -9.37 -7.11
CA ALA A 579 8.75 -10.14 -7.30
C ALA A 579 7.55 -9.23 -7.53
N PHE A 580 6.61 -9.68 -8.38
CA PHE A 580 5.32 -9.05 -8.54
C PHE A 580 4.34 -9.57 -7.49
N THR A 581 3.59 -8.68 -6.85
CA THR A 581 2.62 -9.05 -5.82
C THR A 581 1.27 -8.37 -6.06
N ALA A 582 0.18 -9.12 -5.89
CA ALA A 582 -1.18 -8.61 -5.89
C ALA A 582 -1.84 -8.92 -4.55
N GLY A 583 -2.04 -7.91 -3.71
CA GLY A 583 -2.64 -8.08 -2.39
C GLY A 583 -4.16 -8.15 -2.47
N GLU A 584 -4.76 -9.06 -1.70
CA GLU A 584 -6.19 -9.03 -1.41
C GLU A 584 -6.40 -8.25 -0.11
N VAL A 585 -6.84 -7.00 -0.27
CA VAL A 585 -7.00 -6.05 0.83
C VAL A 585 -8.45 -5.59 0.87
N PHE A 586 -9.06 -5.68 2.03
CA PHE A 586 -10.42 -5.22 2.31
C PHE A 586 -10.38 -4.08 3.33
N ASP A 587 -11.35 -3.18 3.29
CA ASP A 587 -11.59 -2.14 4.30
C ASP A 587 -10.38 -1.24 4.60
N GLU A 588 -9.41 -1.12 3.65
CA GLU A 588 -8.30 -0.21 3.82
C GLU A 588 -8.79 1.24 3.85
N LYS A 589 -8.21 2.03 4.74
CA LYS A 589 -8.50 3.46 4.80
C LYS A 589 -7.83 4.18 3.63
N PRO A 590 -8.46 5.25 3.07
CA PRO A 590 -7.86 6.01 1.96
C PRO A 590 -6.44 6.51 2.24
N GLU A 591 -6.14 6.83 3.49
CA GLU A 591 -4.82 7.26 3.94
C GLU A 591 -3.77 6.14 3.95
N GLU A 592 -4.17 4.87 4.02
CA GLU A 592 -3.29 3.70 4.03
C GLU A 592 -2.93 3.23 2.60
N LEU A 593 -3.68 3.66 1.60
CA LEU A 593 -3.50 3.20 0.21
C LEU A 593 -2.07 3.40 -0.35
N PRO A 594 -1.34 4.52 -0.08
CA PRO A 594 0.04 4.67 -0.51
C PRO A 594 1.00 3.65 0.12
N ASP A 595 0.71 3.16 1.34
CA ASP A 595 1.52 2.13 1.97
C ASP A 595 1.29 0.77 1.33
N PHE A 596 0.07 0.52 0.82
CA PHE A 596 -0.24 -0.73 0.14
C PHE A 596 0.34 -0.78 -1.27
N ILE A 597 0.12 0.24 -2.12
CA ILE A 597 0.42 0.20 -3.56
C ILE A 597 1.22 1.40 -4.09
N GLY A 598 1.71 2.29 -3.23
CA GLY A 598 2.60 3.38 -3.64
C GLY A 598 3.94 2.89 -4.20
N ASP A 599 4.82 3.80 -4.59
CA ASP A 599 6.11 3.45 -5.20
C ASP A 599 6.96 2.49 -4.34
N ASN A 600 6.85 2.59 -3.02
CA ASN A 600 7.44 1.70 -2.03
C ASN A 600 6.40 0.89 -1.26
N GLY A 601 5.25 0.63 -1.87
CA GLY A 601 4.15 -0.09 -1.25
C GLY A 601 4.50 -1.51 -0.85
N TYR A 602 3.69 -2.10 0.03
CA TYR A 602 3.85 -3.50 0.44
C TYR A 602 3.66 -4.44 -0.73
N PHE A 603 2.80 -4.06 -1.68
CA PHE A 603 2.46 -4.84 -2.87
C PHE A 603 2.72 -4.05 -4.15
N SER A 604 2.87 -4.75 -5.25
CA SER A 604 2.91 -4.14 -6.59
C SER A 604 1.56 -3.54 -6.96
N THR A 605 0.50 -4.24 -6.65
CA THR A 605 -0.91 -3.86 -6.90
C THR A 605 -1.81 -4.52 -5.86
N MET A 606 -3.06 -4.10 -5.77
CA MET A 606 -4.08 -4.76 -4.97
C MET A 606 -5.40 -4.83 -5.72
N PHE A 607 -6.26 -5.76 -5.35
CA PHE A 607 -7.65 -5.77 -5.80
C PHE A 607 -8.43 -4.70 -5.03
N ASP A 608 -9.28 -3.98 -5.73
CA ASP A 608 -10.18 -3.01 -5.13
C ASP A 608 -11.56 -3.65 -5.00
N PHE A 609 -11.83 -4.20 -3.83
CA PHE A 609 -13.11 -4.75 -3.48
C PHE A 609 -13.97 -3.66 -2.82
N ASN A 610 -14.79 -3.00 -3.62
CA ASN A 610 -15.79 -2.10 -3.06
C ASN A 610 -17.01 -2.94 -2.64
N GLU A 611 -17.34 -2.95 -1.35
CA GLU A 611 -18.49 -3.68 -0.79
C GLU A 611 -19.80 -3.42 -1.56
N THR A 612 -19.97 -2.21 -2.09
CA THR A 612 -21.15 -1.86 -2.89
C THR A 612 -21.23 -2.65 -4.19
N ILE A 613 -20.11 -3.07 -4.77
CA ILE A 613 -20.08 -3.87 -6.01
C ILE A 613 -20.42 -5.33 -5.73
N PHE A 614 -19.94 -5.86 -4.60
CA PHE A 614 -20.20 -7.26 -4.22
C PHE A 614 -21.49 -7.44 -3.44
N GLY A 615 -22.15 -6.33 -3.06
CA GLY A 615 -23.55 -6.25 -2.68
C GLY A 615 -23.98 -7.16 -1.54
N GLY A 616 -23.18 -7.25 -0.48
CA GLY A 616 -23.61 -7.95 0.74
C GLY A 616 -24.84 -7.31 1.39
N SER A 617 -25.77 -8.14 1.88
CA SER A 617 -26.79 -7.74 2.83
C SER A 617 -26.41 -8.25 4.22
N GLU A 618 -26.62 -7.43 5.24
CA GLU A 618 -26.44 -7.84 6.65
C GLU A 618 -27.32 -9.05 7.02
N LYS A 619 -28.39 -9.28 6.25
CA LYS A 619 -29.32 -10.41 6.45
C LYS A 619 -28.96 -11.67 5.69
N GLY A 620 -28.04 -11.57 4.71
CA GLY A 620 -27.65 -12.67 3.83
C GLY A 620 -28.05 -12.46 2.36
N TRP A 621 -27.62 -13.37 1.49
CA TRP A 621 -27.79 -13.26 0.04
C TRP A 621 -29.25 -13.20 -0.44
N TYR A 622 -30.18 -13.76 0.34
CA TYR A 622 -31.61 -13.74 0.01
C TYR A 622 -32.25 -12.33 0.06
N ASP A 623 -31.62 -11.37 0.77
CA ASP A 623 -32.11 -9.98 0.94
C ASP A 623 -31.34 -8.99 0.04
N HIS A 624 -30.57 -9.50 -0.90
CA HIS A 624 -29.71 -8.70 -1.74
C HIS A 624 -30.45 -7.85 -2.78
N THR A 625 -30.02 -6.59 -2.94
CA THR A 625 -30.49 -5.72 -4.03
C THR A 625 -29.57 -5.85 -5.25
N PRO A 626 -30.10 -6.13 -6.46
CA PRO A 626 -29.30 -6.20 -7.66
C PRO A 626 -28.54 -4.90 -7.95
N ILE A 627 -27.26 -5.02 -8.29
CA ILE A 627 -26.44 -3.90 -8.72
C ILE A 627 -26.91 -3.39 -10.08
N THR A 628 -27.05 -2.08 -10.21
CA THR A 628 -27.37 -1.43 -11.48
C THR A 628 -26.09 -1.01 -12.23
N PRO A 629 -26.18 -0.82 -13.58
CA PRO A 629 -25.05 -0.25 -14.32
C PRO A 629 -24.56 1.10 -13.81
N ASN A 630 -25.44 1.91 -13.20
CA ASN A 630 -25.07 3.18 -12.59
C ASN A 630 -24.26 2.97 -11.30
N ASP A 631 -24.60 1.96 -10.48
CA ASP A 631 -23.84 1.62 -9.28
C ASP A 631 -22.45 1.16 -9.67
N TYR A 632 -22.32 0.24 -10.63
CA TYR A 632 -21.05 -0.22 -11.16
C TYR A 632 -20.17 0.95 -11.64
N ARG A 633 -20.73 1.86 -12.47
CA ARG A 633 -20.05 3.08 -12.93
C ARG A 633 -19.54 3.92 -11.77
N SER A 634 -20.41 4.18 -10.79
CA SER A 634 -20.10 5.05 -9.64
C SER A 634 -18.98 4.44 -8.80
N CYS A 635 -19.00 3.13 -8.56
CA CYS A 635 -17.95 2.41 -7.85
C CYS A 635 -16.61 2.47 -8.59
N CYS A 636 -16.60 2.20 -9.90
CA CYS A 636 -15.40 2.30 -10.72
C CYS A 636 -14.78 3.71 -10.66
N PHE A 637 -15.59 4.76 -10.78
CA PHE A 637 -15.09 6.14 -10.76
C PHE A 637 -14.61 6.56 -9.36
N ALA A 638 -15.29 6.13 -8.30
CA ALA A 638 -14.85 6.37 -6.93
C ALA A 638 -13.49 5.72 -6.65
N SER A 639 -13.32 4.46 -7.06
CA SER A 639 -12.06 3.72 -6.96
C SER A 639 -10.93 4.42 -7.73
N GLN A 640 -11.15 4.75 -9.00
CA GLN A 640 -10.16 5.42 -9.84
C GLN A 640 -9.74 6.79 -9.26
N LYS A 641 -10.70 7.54 -8.71
CA LYS A 641 -10.44 8.81 -8.03
C LYS A 641 -9.63 8.63 -6.74
N ARG A 642 -9.96 7.59 -5.95
CA ARG A 642 -9.27 7.26 -4.71
C ARG A 642 -7.81 6.89 -4.96
N VAL A 643 -7.56 6.06 -5.96
CA VAL A 643 -6.21 5.63 -6.33
C VAL A 643 -5.40 6.76 -6.96
N GLY A 644 -5.99 7.53 -7.88
CA GLY A 644 -5.31 8.66 -8.53
C GLY A 644 -3.92 8.27 -9.03
N ASP A 645 -2.90 9.05 -8.62
CA ASP A 645 -1.50 8.82 -8.99
C ASP A 645 -0.69 8.03 -7.94
N ILE A 646 -1.35 7.50 -6.91
CA ILE A 646 -0.70 6.74 -5.84
C ILE A 646 -0.05 5.47 -6.38
N GLY A 647 -0.77 4.73 -7.24
CA GLY A 647 -0.30 3.47 -7.79
C GLY A 647 -1.19 2.96 -8.93
N MET A 648 -1.13 1.65 -9.18
CA MET A 648 -2.06 0.94 -10.06
C MET A 648 -2.76 -0.16 -9.29
N ILE A 649 -4.07 -0.26 -9.44
CA ILE A 649 -4.87 -1.35 -8.92
C ILE A 649 -5.07 -2.45 -9.96
N SER A 650 -5.48 -3.62 -9.49
CA SER A 650 -5.90 -4.73 -10.32
C SER A 650 -7.39 -4.60 -10.67
N ASN A 651 -7.68 -4.37 -11.96
CA ASN A 651 -9.05 -4.29 -12.46
C ASN A 651 -9.61 -5.69 -12.64
N ILE A 652 -10.71 -5.99 -11.96
CA ILE A 652 -11.35 -7.31 -11.96
C ILE A 652 -12.87 -7.15 -12.07
N ILE A 653 -13.55 -8.09 -12.72
CA ILE A 653 -15.02 -8.18 -12.74
C ILE A 653 -15.52 -9.54 -12.26
N GLU A 654 -14.67 -10.54 -12.16
CA GLU A 654 -14.97 -11.86 -11.63
C GLU A 654 -13.67 -12.56 -11.22
N ASN A 655 -13.76 -13.47 -10.26
CA ASN A 655 -12.73 -14.38 -9.81
C ASN A 655 -13.36 -15.72 -9.39
N HIS A 656 -12.63 -16.57 -8.70
CA HIS A 656 -13.10 -17.87 -8.21
C HIS A 656 -13.99 -17.79 -6.95
N ASP A 657 -14.09 -16.60 -6.33
CA ASP A 657 -14.91 -16.34 -5.12
C ASP A 657 -16.15 -15.51 -5.41
N GLU A 658 -16.36 -15.11 -6.69
CA GLU A 658 -17.48 -14.32 -7.13
C GLU A 658 -18.27 -15.04 -8.22
N PRO A 659 -19.56 -14.71 -8.45
CA PRO A 659 -20.29 -15.21 -9.60
C PRO A 659 -19.67 -14.68 -10.90
N ARG A 660 -20.09 -15.26 -12.05
CA ARG A 660 -19.67 -14.73 -13.36
C ARG A 660 -20.06 -13.26 -13.53
N GLY A 661 -19.09 -12.40 -13.82
CA GLY A 661 -19.29 -10.96 -13.92
C GLY A 661 -20.37 -10.55 -14.92
N VAL A 662 -20.48 -11.24 -16.04
CA VAL A 662 -21.54 -10.99 -17.04
C VAL A 662 -22.94 -11.29 -16.50
N SER A 663 -23.08 -12.23 -15.57
CA SER A 663 -24.34 -12.55 -14.90
C SER A 663 -24.62 -11.67 -13.69
N HIS A 664 -23.58 -10.99 -13.17
CA HIS A 664 -23.68 -10.12 -12.00
C HIS A 664 -23.95 -8.67 -12.40
N TYR A 665 -23.19 -8.12 -13.35
CA TYR A 665 -23.23 -6.69 -13.73
C TYR A 665 -24.16 -6.37 -14.90
N ILE A 666 -24.61 -7.37 -15.66
CA ILE A 666 -25.59 -7.17 -16.72
C ILE A 666 -26.97 -7.58 -16.19
N PRO A 667 -28.02 -6.76 -16.37
CA PRO A 667 -29.36 -7.10 -15.93
C PRO A 667 -29.84 -8.45 -16.48
N GLU A 668 -30.62 -9.16 -15.68
CA GLU A 668 -31.17 -10.46 -16.02
C GLU A 668 -31.95 -10.41 -17.35
N GLY A 669 -31.67 -11.36 -18.26
CA GLY A 669 -32.27 -11.42 -19.58
C GLY A 669 -31.64 -10.49 -20.64
N GLU A 670 -30.68 -9.63 -20.25
CA GLU A 670 -29.99 -8.71 -21.16
C GLU A 670 -28.56 -9.18 -21.53
N CYS A 671 -28.16 -10.40 -21.11
CA CYS A 671 -26.85 -10.95 -21.37
C CYS A 671 -26.73 -11.43 -22.85
N THR A 672 -26.00 -10.67 -23.64
CA THR A 672 -25.78 -10.88 -25.07
C THR A 672 -24.28 -10.74 -25.41
N PRO A 673 -23.79 -11.17 -26.58
CA PRO A 673 -22.41 -10.89 -26.97
C PRO A 673 -22.06 -9.39 -26.96
N ALA A 674 -23.01 -8.51 -27.27
CA ALA A 674 -22.80 -7.07 -27.24
C ALA A 674 -22.59 -6.54 -25.82
N SER A 675 -23.47 -6.96 -24.87
CA SER A 675 -23.35 -6.55 -23.47
C SER A 675 -22.09 -7.08 -22.77
N LYS A 676 -21.66 -8.32 -23.10
CA LYS A 676 -20.39 -8.90 -22.62
C LYS A 676 -19.18 -8.11 -23.08
N LYS A 677 -19.13 -7.75 -24.37
CA LYS A 677 -18.07 -6.92 -24.94
C LYS A 677 -18.07 -5.51 -24.36
N LEU A 678 -19.26 -4.93 -24.10
CA LEU A 678 -19.36 -3.63 -23.43
C LEU A 678 -18.75 -3.68 -22.03
N LEU A 679 -19.14 -4.65 -21.20
CA LEU A 679 -18.60 -4.82 -19.85
C LEU A 679 -17.08 -4.97 -19.89
N ALA A 680 -16.54 -5.78 -20.80
CA ALA A 680 -15.10 -5.93 -21.01
C ALA A 680 -14.43 -4.59 -21.34
N THR A 681 -15.02 -3.79 -22.24
CA THR A 681 -14.47 -2.48 -22.62
C THR A 681 -14.41 -1.56 -21.42
N MET A 682 -15.51 -1.45 -20.67
CA MET A 682 -15.58 -0.53 -19.54
C MET A 682 -14.59 -0.88 -18.42
N ASN A 683 -14.31 -2.16 -18.18
CA ASN A 683 -13.38 -2.61 -17.17
C ASN A 683 -11.91 -2.55 -17.62
N ILE A 684 -11.57 -3.12 -18.77
CA ILE A 684 -10.18 -3.25 -19.25
C ILE A 684 -9.55 -1.88 -19.58
N MET A 685 -10.37 -0.92 -19.99
CA MET A 685 -9.90 0.44 -20.29
C MET A 685 -9.78 1.36 -19.07
N LEU A 686 -10.17 0.91 -17.88
CA LEU A 686 -9.84 1.61 -16.62
C LEU A 686 -8.32 1.66 -16.42
N ARG A 687 -7.85 2.66 -15.68
CA ARG A 687 -6.43 2.73 -15.31
C ARG A 687 -6.12 1.63 -14.29
N GLY A 688 -5.16 0.77 -14.60
CA GLY A 688 -4.79 -0.35 -13.76
C GLY A 688 -4.25 -1.54 -14.55
N LEU A 689 -4.06 -2.66 -13.85
CA LEU A 689 -3.68 -3.94 -14.42
C LEU A 689 -4.92 -4.81 -14.59
N PRO A 690 -5.33 -5.17 -15.80
CA PRO A 690 -6.48 -6.06 -15.99
C PRO A 690 -6.13 -7.48 -15.57
N PHE A 691 -6.99 -8.07 -14.76
CA PHE A 691 -7.02 -9.49 -14.43
C PHE A 691 -8.22 -10.11 -15.11
N ILE A 692 -7.97 -11.08 -15.97
CA ILE A 692 -9.01 -11.84 -16.68
C ILE A 692 -9.17 -13.18 -15.97
N TYR A 693 -10.37 -13.54 -15.58
CA TYR A 693 -10.65 -14.84 -15.02
C TYR A 693 -10.94 -15.86 -16.13
N GLN A 694 -10.53 -17.12 -15.92
CA GLN A 694 -10.77 -18.19 -16.92
C GLN A 694 -12.23 -18.26 -17.35
N GLY A 695 -12.46 -18.20 -18.66
CA GLY A 695 -13.80 -18.23 -19.27
C GLY A 695 -14.48 -16.87 -19.42
N GLN A 696 -13.95 -15.82 -18.80
CA GLN A 696 -14.42 -14.44 -18.98
C GLN A 696 -14.29 -14.00 -20.45
N GLU A 697 -13.19 -14.36 -21.10
CA GLU A 697 -12.86 -14.03 -22.49
C GLU A 697 -13.75 -14.67 -23.54
N ILE A 698 -14.44 -15.75 -23.17
CA ILE A 698 -15.46 -16.38 -24.02
C ILE A 698 -16.88 -16.07 -23.55
N GLY A 699 -17.02 -15.30 -22.47
CA GLY A 699 -18.28 -14.87 -21.91
C GLY A 699 -19.08 -15.98 -21.25
N MET A 700 -18.43 -16.84 -20.43
CA MET A 700 -19.12 -17.84 -19.60
C MET A 700 -20.11 -17.14 -18.66
N GLU A 701 -21.23 -17.80 -18.42
CA GLU A 701 -22.36 -17.30 -17.61
C GLU A 701 -22.54 -18.17 -16.36
N ASN A 702 -23.30 -17.70 -15.39
CA ASN A 702 -23.73 -18.49 -14.23
C ASN A 702 -24.42 -19.77 -14.68
N VAL A 703 -24.26 -20.83 -13.90
CA VAL A 703 -25.02 -22.10 -14.06
C VAL A 703 -26.31 -21.98 -13.26
N GLU A 704 -27.34 -22.70 -13.68
CA GLU A 704 -28.58 -22.84 -12.95
C GLU A 704 -28.59 -24.18 -12.23
N PHE A 705 -28.35 -24.19 -10.90
CA PHE A 705 -28.47 -25.39 -10.07
C PHE A 705 -29.93 -25.78 -9.88
N ARG A 706 -30.24 -27.08 -10.04
CA ARG A 706 -31.58 -27.63 -9.88
C ARG A 706 -31.88 -28.10 -8.46
N SER A 707 -30.83 -28.36 -7.70
CA SER A 707 -30.89 -28.83 -6.34
C SER A 707 -29.68 -28.30 -5.57
N ILE A 708 -29.85 -28.03 -4.30
CA ILE A 708 -28.75 -27.69 -3.41
C ILE A 708 -27.67 -28.79 -3.32
N SER A 709 -28.02 -30.02 -3.61
CA SER A 709 -27.06 -31.12 -3.67
C SER A 709 -26.11 -31.12 -4.86
N GLU A 710 -26.28 -30.20 -5.82
CA GLU A 710 -25.34 -29.96 -6.92
C GLU A 710 -24.25 -28.91 -6.54
N VAL A 711 -24.40 -28.28 -5.39
CA VAL A 711 -23.51 -27.22 -4.90
C VAL A 711 -22.44 -27.82 -4.01
N ASP A 712 -21.19 -27.44 -4.25
CA ASP A 712 -20.01 -27.83 -3.45
C ASP A 712 -19.51 -26.69 -2.54
N ASP A 713 -19.86 -25.45 -2.84
CA ASP A 713 -19.45 -24.26 -2.13
C ASP A 713 -20.07 -24.14 -0.73
N ILE A 714 -19.23 -24.14 0.30
CA ILE A 714 -19.65 -24.05 1.71
C ILE A 714 -20.45 -22.77 1.98
N SER A 715 -20.01 -21.63 1.46
CA SER A 715 -20.72 -20.35 1.66
C SER A 715 -22.14 -20.40 1.08
N THR A 716 -22.31 -21.00 -0.07
CA THR A 716 -23.65 -21.18 -0.69
C THR A 716 -24.54 -22.08 0.17
N LEU A 717 -23.98 -23.13 0.77
CA LEU A 717 -24.74 -24.04 1.64
C LEU A 717 -25.18 -23.32 2.93
N ASP A 718 -24.31 -22.52 3.54
CA ASP A 718 -24.61 -21.73 4.73
C ASP A 718 -25.68 -20.65 4.43
N GLU A 719 -25.54 -19.93 3.34
CA GLU A 719 -26.50 -18.90 2.90
C GLU A 719 -27.86 -19.51 2.51
N TYR A 720 -27.87 -20.71 1.94
CA TYR A 720 -29.11 -21.45 1.70
C TYR A 720 -29.84 -21.78 3.01
N GLN A 721 -29.11 -22.26 4.03
CA GLN A 721 -29.69 -22.53 5.33
C GLN A 721 -30.20 -21.23 5.98
N LEU A 722 -29.47 -20.14 5.90
CA LEU A 722 -29.88 -18.86 6.41
C LEU A 722 -31.17 -18.36 5.75
N ALA A 723 -31.33 -18.56 4.44
CA ALA A 723 -32.54 -18.23 3.70
C ALA A 723 -33.74 -19.08 4.15
N LEU A 724 -33.54 -20.38 4.41
CA LEU A 724 -34.58 -21.25 4.97
C LEU A 724 -35.00 -20.82 6.38
N ASP A 725 -34.04 -20.47 7.24
CA ASP A 725 -34.28 -20.00 8.59
C ASP A 725 -35.03 -18.65 8.60
N ALA A 726 -34.82 -17.82 7.57
CA ALA A 726 -35.58 -16.60 7.32
C ALA A 726 -37.01 -16.85 6.81
N GLY A 727 -37.39 -18.11 6.53
CA GLY A 727 -38.74 -18.54 6.14
C GLY A 727 -38.98 -18.65 4.63
N LEU A 728 -37.92 -18.64 3.80
CA LEU A 728 -38.06 -18.89 2.36
C LEU A 728 -38.39 -20.38 2.12
N THR A 729 -39.11 -20.63 1.02
CA THR A 729 -39.27 -22.02 0.55
C THR A 729 -37.94 -22.54 -0.02
N PRO A 730 -37.69 -23.88 -0.07
CA PRO A 730 -36.46 -24.42 -0.63
C PRO A 730 -36.15 -23.92 -2.05
N ASP A 731 -37.16 -23.83 -2.92
CA ASP A 731 -37.00 -23.34 -4.29
C ASP A 731 -36.63 -21.85 -4.32
N ALA A 732 -37.26 -21.04 -3.44
CA ALA A 732 -36.96 -19.61 -3.35
C ALA A 732 -35.56 -19.36 -2.74
N ALA A 733 -35.17 -20.15 -1.74
CA ALA A 733 -33.86 -20.11 -1.14
C ALA A 733 -32.76 -20.48 -2.16
N LEU A 734 -32.96 -21.60 -2.89
CA LEU A 734 -32.02 -22.03 -3.93
C LEU A 734 -31.86 -20.97 -5.03
N LYS A 735 -32.97 -20.38 -5.50
CA LYS A 735 -32.93 -19.31 -6.50
C LYS A 735 -32.16 -18.06 -6.01
N ALA A 736 -32.36 -17.71 -4.75
CA ALA A 736 -31.69 -16.56 -4.14
C ALA A 736 -30.17 -16.78 -4.07
N VAL A 737 -29.72 -17.93 -3.55
CA VAL A 737 -28.28 -18.18 -3.36
C VAL A 737 -27.58 -18.55 -4.67
N ASN A 738 -28.27 -19.15 -5.64
CA ASN A 738 -27.70 -19.53 -6.94
C ASN A 738 -27.03 -18.35 -7.65
N ARG A 739 -27.57 -17.16 -7.50
CA ARG A 739 -27.07 -15.95 -8.14
C ARG A 739 -25.65 -15.59 -7.68
N PHE A 740 -25.33 -15.86 -6.42
CA PHE A 740 -24.09 -15.45 -5.76
C PHE A 740 -23.13 -16.62 -5.48
N SER A 741 -23.55 -17.87 -5.75
CA SER A 741 -22.73 -19.04 -5.53
C SER A 741 -21.38 -18.93 -6.24
N ARG A 742 -20.29 -19.18 -5.49
CA ARG A 742 -18.93 -19.23 -6.02
C ARG A 742 -18.76 -20.36 -7.05
N ASP A 743 -19.55 -21.42 -6.97
CA ASP A 743 -19.52 -22.53 -7.92
C ASP A 743 -19.88 -22.10 -9.34
N ASN A 744 -20.58 -20.98 -9.54
CA ASN A 744 -20.81 -20.40 -10.85
C ASN A 744 -19.50 -20.13 -11.61
N ALA A 745 -18.51 -19.56 -10.92
CA ALA A 745 -17.19 -19.28 -11.49
C ALA A 745 -16.31 -20.54 -11.54
N ARG A 746 -16.59 -21.54 -10.66
CA ARG A 746 -15.80 -22.78 -10.52
C ARG A 746 -16.21 -23.89 -11.48
N THR A 747 -17.28 -23.68 -12.30
CA THR A 747 -17.65 -24.63 -13.37
C THR A 747 -16.50 -24.84 -14.36
N PRO A 748 -16.34 -26.05 -14.92
CA PRO A 748 -15.32 -26.38 -15.91
C PRO A 748 -15.29 -25.42 -17.09
N PHE A 749 -14.09 -25.09 -17.57
CA PHE A 749 -13.88 -24.24 -18.74
C PHE A 749 -14.47 -24.89 -20.00
N GLN A 750 -15.11 -24.09 -20.84
CA GLN A 750 -15.82 -24.57 -22.05
C GLN A 750 -14.91 -24.46 -23.29
N TRP A 751 -14.08 -25.49 -23.54
CA TRP A 751 -13.15 -25.54 -24.67
C TRP A 751 -13.84 -25.71 -25.99
N ASP A 752 -14.77 -26.65 -26.08
CA ASP A 752 -15.48 -27.03 -27.31
C ASP A 752 -16.90 -27.56 -27.05
N SER A 753 -17.57 -28.02 -28.10
CA SER A 753 -18.94 -28.58 -28.03
C SER A 753 -18.99 -30.07 -27.79
N SER A 754 -17.87 -30.76 -27.54
CA SER A 754 -17.81 -32.17 -27.21
C SER A 754 -18.30 -32.48 -25.79
N ALA A 755 -18.38 -33.74 -25.42
CA ALA A 755 -18.77 -34.13 -24.07
C ALA A 755 -17.93 -33.43 -23.00
N ASN A 756 -18.56 -33.01 -21.91
CA ASN A 756 -17.93 -32.23 -20.82
C ASN A 756 -17.23 -30.93 -21.29
N ALA A 757 -17.72 -30.35 -22.40
CA ALA A 757 -17.16 -29.14 -23.00
C ALA A 757 -15.67 -29.25 -23.40
N GLY A 758 -15.15 -30.45 -23.66
CA GLY A 758 -13.73 -30.68 -23.91
C GLY A 758 -12.83 -30.50 -22.70
N PHE A 759 -13.37 -30.31 -21.50
CA PHE A 759 -12.62 -30.17 -20.27
C PHE A 759 -11.95 -31.46 -19.81
N THR A 760 -12.71 -32.57 -19.80
CA THR A 760 -12.27 -33.91 -19.35
C THR A 760 -12.89 -35.01 -20.18
N SER A 761 -12.18 -36.12 -20.31
CA SER A 761 -12.74 -37.40 -20.84
C SER A 761 -13.44 -38.22 -19.75
N GLY A 762 -13.25 -37.87 -18.47
CA GLY A 762 -13.89 -38.54 -17.33
C GLY A 762 -15.18 -37.86 -16.87
N THR A 763 -15.51 -38.01 -15.59
CA THR A 763 -16.62 -37.31 -14.93
C THR A 763 -16.09 -36.05 -14.28
N PRO A 764 -16.52 -34.87 -14.68
CA PRO A 764 -16.02 -33.63 -14.09
C PRO A 764 -16.44 -33.53 -12.61
N TRP A 765 -15.56 -32.98 -11.76
CA TRP A 765 -15.79 -32.80 -10.33
C TRP A 765 -17.01 -31.90 -10.02
N LEU A 766 -17.28 -30.93 -10.91
CA LEU A 766 -18.44 -30.05 -10.87
C LEU A 766 -19.12 -30.10 -12.26
N ASN A 767 -20.43 -30.01 -12.29
CA ASN A 767 -21.18 -30.09 -13.56
C ASN A 767 -20.80 -28.95 -14.51
N VAL A 768 -20.61 -29.29 -15.78
CA VAL A 768 -20.39 -28.32 -16.84
C VAL A 768 -21.68 -27.55 -17.11
N ASN A 769 -21.58 -26.24 -17.32
CA ASN A 769 -22.74 -25.42 -17.67
C ASN A 769 -23.36 -25.92 -19.00
N SER A 770 -24.65 -26.19 -19.00
CA SER A 770 -25.38 -26.78 -20.15
C SER A 770 -25.31 -25.93 -21.43
N ASN A 771 -24.93 -24.64 -21.31
CA ASN A 771 -24.80 -23.72 -22.46
C ASN A 771 -23.48 -23.89 -23.24
N TYR A 772 -22.62 -24.86 -22.89
CA TYR A 772 -21.30 -25.06 -23.50
C TYR A 772 -21.37 -25.34 -25.01
N THR A 773 -22.45 -25.94 -25.49
CA THR A 773 -22.64 -26.17 -26.96
C THR A 773 -22.75 -24.87 -27.75
N ARG A 774 -23.16 -23.78 -27.13
CA ARG A 774 -23.30 -22.44 -27.69
C ARG A 774 -22.12 -21.53 -27.31
N ILE A 775 -21.72 -21.56 -26.06
CA ILE A 775 -20.60 -20.72 -25.51
C ILE A 775 -19.40 -21.62 -25.27
N ASN A 776 -18.45 -21.62 -26.18
CA ASN A 776 -17.17 -22.31 -26.04
C ASN A 776 -16.11 -21.65 -26.90
N LEU A 777 -14.84 -21.95 -26.62
CA LEU A 777 -13.72 -21.36 -27.31
C LEU A 777 -13.66 -21.73 -28.79
N GLU A 778 -13.88 -23.00 -29.14
CA GLU A 778 -13.77 -23.48 -30.51
C GLU A 778 -14.71 -22.74 -31.48
N ASN A 779 -15.95 -22.52 -31.05
CA ASN A 779 -16.91 -21.74 -31.81
C ASN A 779 -16.51 -20.27 -31.98
N GLN A 780 -15.74 -19.70 -31.04
CA GLN A 780 -15.40 -18.26 -31.02
C GLN A 780 -14.03 -17.96 -31.63
N LYS A 781 -13.12 -18.94 -31.63
CA LYS A 781 -11.73 -18.75 -32.03
C LYS A 781 -11.56 -18.14 -33.44
N ASN A 782 -12.41 -18.57 -34.39
CA ASN A 782 -12.34 -18.14 -35.77
C ASN A 782 -13.46 -17.17 -36.20
N ASP A 783 -14.35 -16.80 -35.28
CA ASP A 783 -15.40 -15.79 -35.51
C ASP A 783 -14.90 -14.42 -35.16
N PRO A 784 -14.65 -13.50 -36.14
CA PRO A 784 -14.13 -12.17 -35.90
C PRO A 784 -15.04 -11.30 -35.03
N ASP A 785 -16.32 -11.62 -34.96
CA ASP A 785 -17.31 -10.90 -34.16
C ASP A 785 -17.58 -11.54 -32.80
N SER A 786 -16.86 -12.61 -32.44
CA SER A 786 -16.99 -13.28 -31.14
C SER A 786 -16.53 -12.41 -29.94
N VAL A 787 -16.92 -12.81 -28.74
CA VAL A 787 -16.44 -12.19 -27.50
C VAL A 787 -14.93 -12.41 -27.36
N TYR A 788 -14.44 -13.61 -27.66
CA TYR A 788 -13.02 -13.96 -27.61
C TYR A 788 -12.14 -13.06 -28.49
N GLN A 789 -12.52 -12.92 -29.80
CA GLN A 789 -11.76 -12.06 -30.72
C GLN A 789 -11.85 -10.58 -30.34
N TYR A 790 -12.92 -10.17 -29.68
CA TYR A 790 -13.03 -8.82 -29.15
C TYR A 790 -12.06 -8.58 -27.98
N TYR A 791 -11.97 -9.52 -27.02
CA TYR A 791 -10.98 -9.48 -25.93
C TYR A 791 -9.55 -9.38 -26.47
N LYS A 792 -9.18 -10.19 -27.46
CA LYS A 792 -7.84 -10.11 -28.09
C LYS A 792 -7.53 -8.70 -28.61
N ARG A 793 -8.47 -8.10 -29.35
CA ARG A 793 -8.30 -6.73 -29.89
C ARG A 793 -8.21 -5.69 -28.77
N LEU A 794 -9.02 -5.82 -27.74
CA LEU A 794 -9.05 -4.91 -26.61
C LEU A 794 -7.74 -4.97 -25.79
N LEU A 795 -7.26 -6.16 -25.50
CA LEU A 795 -5.99 -6.37 -24.78
C LEU A 795 -4.78 -5.92 -25.60
N ALA A 796 -4.84 -6.04 -26.95
CA ALA A 796 -3.76 -5.59 -27.82
C ALA A 796 -3.50 -4.08 -27.73
N LEU A 797 -4.51 -3.25 -27.38
CA LEU A 797 -4.34 -1.80 -27.22
C LEU A 797 -3.31 -1.45 -26.15
N ARG A 798 -3.14 -2.29 -25.12
CA ARG A 798 -2.13 -2.09 -24.08
C ARG A 798 -0.68 -2.26 -24.57
N LYS A 799 -0.49 -2.89 -25.72
CA LYS A 799 0.82 -3.17 -26.34
C LYS A 799 1.01 -2.39 -27.65
N ASP A 800 -0.04 -1.73 -28.13
CA ASP A 800 0.00 -0.95 -29.38
C ASP A 800 0.86 0.31 -29.18
N PRO A 801 1.87 0.55 -30.06
CA PRO A 801 2.77 1.71 -29.94
C PRO A 801 2.07 3.06 -29.89
N THR A 802 0.90 3.19 -30.51
CA THR A 802 0.12 4.44 -30.57
C THR A 802 -0.66 4.67 -29.27
N TYR A 803 -1.24 3.62 -28.70
CA TYR A 803 -2.25 3.75 -27.65
C TYR A 803 -1.75 3.39 -26.25
N PHE A 804 -0.66 2.61 -26.12
CA PHE A 804 -0.27 2.03 -24.81
C PHE A 804 0.00 3.09 -23.74
N GLU A 805 0.62 4.23 -24.08
CA GLU A 805 0.88 5.31 -23.11
C GLU A 805 -0.43 5.83 -22.51
N THR A 806 -1.40 6.13 -23.38
CA THR A 806 -2.70 6.64 -22.93
C THR A 806 -3.52 5.58 -22.21
N VAL A 807 -3.51 4.34 -22.69
CA VAL A 807 -4.28 3.23 -22.08
C VAL A 807 -3.74 2.87 -20.69
N ILE A 808 -2.42 2.92 -20.47
CA ILE A 808 -1.80 2.50 -19.22
C ILE A 808 -1.67 3.67 -18.25
N TYR A 809 -1.08 4.79 -18.71
CA TYR A 809 -0.68 5.90 -17.85
C TYR A 809 -1.56 7.14 -17.97
N GLY A 810 -2.39 7.26 -19.02
CA GLY A 810 -3.27 8.39 -19.20
C GLY A 810 -4.24 8.60 -18.04
N ASP A 811 -4.56 9.85 -17.74
CA ASP A 811 -5.54 10.22 -16.74
C ASP A 811 -6.91 9.62 -17.08
N LEU A 812 -7.64 9.20 -16.06
CA LEU A 812 -9.04 8.81 -16.20
C LEU A 812 -9.92 9.97 -15.73
N ILE A 813 -10.71 10.50 -16.65
CA ILE A 813 -11.61 11.63 -16.37
C ILE A 813 -13.04 11.19 -16.67
N PRO A 814 -13.95 11.07 -15.67
CA PRO A 814 -15.36 10.75 -15.89
C PRO A 814 -16.03 11.70 -16.87
N ALA A 815 -16.96 11.19 -17.64
CA ALA A 815 -17.73 11.94 -18.62
C ALA A 815 -19.20 11.47 -18.65
N PHE A 816 -20.14 12.34 -19.02
CA PHE A 816 -21.56 12.04 -19.16
C PHE A 816 -22.20 11.37 -17.92
N GLU A 817 -21.74 11.74 -16.72
CA GLU A 817 -22.17 11.13 -15.45
C GLU A 817 -23.64 11.34 -15.13
N ASP A 818 -24.25 12.38 -15.69
CA ASP A 818 -25.69 12.74 -15.57
C ASP A 818 -26.61 11.83 -16.39
N LEU A 819 -26.03 11.04 -17.32
CA LEU A 819 -26.82 10.15 -18.17
C LEU A 819 -27.06 8.80 -17.50
N ASP A 820 -28.34 8.41 -17.45
CA ASP A 820 -28.73 7.13 -16.91
C ASP A 820 -28.26 5.97 -17.79
N ARG A 821 -27.65 4.95 -17.16
CA ARG A 821 -27.12 3.74 -17.82
C ARG A 821 -26.13 4.02 -18.97
N VAL A 822 -25.39 5.12 -18.88
CA VAL A 822 -24.23 5.40 -19.73
C VAL A 822 -22.99 5.44 -18.86
N MET A 823 -21.96 4.69 -19.24
CA MET A 823 -20.65 4.79 -18.63
C MET A 823 -19.69 5.37 -19.66
N ALA A 824 -19.06 6.50 -19.33
CA ALA A 824 -18.11 7.13 -20.22
C ALA A 824 -17.00 7.82 -19.42
N TYR A 825 -15.78 7.76 -19.96
CA TYR A 825 -14.61 8.43 -19.40
C TYR A 825 -13.55 8.69 -20.47
N TYR A 826 -12.77 9.72 -20.27
CA TYR A 826 -11.58 9.96 -21.06
C TYR A 826 -10.39 9.22 -20.48
N ARG A 827 -9.54 8.71 -21.35
CA ARG A 827 -8.15 8.36 -21.05
C ARG A 827 -7.29 9.38 -21.77
N LYS A 828 -6.57 10.19 -21.02
CA LYS A 828 -5.85 11.35 -21.56
C LYS A 828 -4.38 11.31 -21.18
N SER A 829 -3.52 11.37 -22.20
CA SER A 829 -2.09 11.64 -22.10
C SER A 829 -1.78 13.00 -22.73
N ASP A 830 -0.50 13.39 -22.76
CA ASP A 830 -0.09 14.65 -23.38
C ASP A 830 -0.45 14.74 -24.84
N ASP A 831 -0.29 13.63 -25.58
CA ASP A 831 -0.37 13.59 -27.03
C ASP A 831 -1.69 13.03 -27.56
N LEU A 832 -2.44 12.32 -26.72
CA LEU A 832 -3.62 11.55 -27.16
C LEU A 832 -4.74 11.57 -26.13
N THR A 833 -5.97 11.73 -26.63
CA THR A 833 -7.18 11.57 -25.80
C THR A 833 -8.07 10.51 -26.42
N LEU A 834 -8.41 9.49 -25.63
CA LEU A 834 -9.39 8.48 -25.97
C LEU A 834 -10.66 8.71 -25.14
N LEU A 835 -11.81 8.70 -25.79
CA LEU A 835 -13.12 8.61 -25.15
C LEU A 835 -13.58 7.16 -25.18
N VAL A 836 -13.75 6.57 -24.01
CA VAL A 836 -14.35 5.24 -23.83
C VAL A 836 -15.79 5.46 -23.41
N ILE A 837 -16.74 4.95 -24.17
CA ILE A 837 -18.17 5.20 -23.89
C ILE A 837 -19.02 3.99 -24.25
N GLY A 838 -20.00 3.67 -23.38
CA GLY A 838 -20.91 2.57 -23.54
C GLY A 838 -22.32 2.88 -23.08
N ASN A 839 -23.30 2.41 -23.85
CA ASN A 839 -24.71 2.49 -23.56
C ASN A 839 -25.20 1.17 -22.97
N TYR A 840 -25.49 1.13 -21.66
CA TYR A 840 -26.03 -0.06 -20.95
C TYR A 840 -27.55 -0.22 -21.08
N LYS A 841 -28.20 0.53 -21.99
CA LYS A 841 -29.63 0.36 -22.30
C LYS A 841 -29.80 -0.61 -23.45
N THR A 842 -30.95 -1.26 -23.53
CA THR A 842 -31.41 -2.01 -24.73
C THR A 842 -31.84 -1.09 -25.85
N GLN A 843 -32.18 0.18 -25.54
CA GLN A 843 -32.60 1.20 -26.48
C GLN A 843 -31.43 2.06 -26.94
N PRO A 844 -31.42 2.50 -28.21
CA PRO A 844 -30.42 3.44 -28.72
C PRO A 844 -30.45 4.77 -27.96
N GLN A 845 -29.27 5.42 -27.87
CA GLN A 845 -29.11 6.71 -27.24
C GLN A 845 -28.24 7.64 -28.10
N THR A 846 -28.76 8.83 -28.41
CA THR A 846 -28.00 9.87 -29.12
C THR A 846 -27.23 10.72 -28.13
N LEU A 847 -25.97 11.01 -28.44
CA LEU A 847 -25.06 11.81 -27.61
C LEU A 847 -24.33 12.84 -28.48
N THR A 848 -24.20 14.05 -27.95
CA THR A 848 -23.40 15.09 -28.60
C THR A 848 -22.02 15.14 -27.96
N LEU A 849 -20.98 14.87 -28.73
CA LEU A 849 -19.62 14.90 -28.27
C LEU A 849 -19.07 16.34 -28.25
N PRO A 850 -18.22 16.69 -27.28
CA PRO A 850 -17.62 18.03 -27.19
C PRO A 850 -16.56 18.30 -28.27
N SER A 851 -16.05 17.26 -28.93
CA SER A 851 -14.99 17.32 -29.92
C SER A 851 -15.28 16.44 -31.12
N GLN A 852 -14.62 16.71 -32.24
CA GLN A 852 -14.70 15.86 -33.44
C GLN A 852 -13.94 14.55 -33.22
N ILE A 853 -14.49 13.46 -33.76
CA ILE A 853 -13.88 12.15 -33.78
C ILE A 853 -12.78 12.12 -34.84
N LYS A 854 -11.55 11.78 -34.45
CA LYS A 854 -10.42 11.56 -35.36
C LYS A 854 -10.39 10.14 -35.91
N ASN A 855 -10.64 9.16 -34.99
CA ASN A 855 -10.60 7.74 -35.34
C ASN A 855 -11.52 6.93 -34.41
N ILE A 856 -12.08 5.85 -34.94
CA ILE A 856 -12.76 4.80 -34.16
C ILE A 856 -11.73 3.70 -33.89
N VAL A 857 -11.21 3.68 -32.65
CA VAL A 857 -10.16 2.73 -32.24
C VAL A 857 -10.72 1.32 -32.09
N LEU A 858 -11.88 1.20 -31.43
CA LEU A 858 -12.57 -0.06 -31.26
C LEU A 858 -14.09 0.16 -31.14
N ASN A 859 -14.88 -0.77 -31.69
CA ASN A 859 -16.33 -0.77 -31.61
C ASN A 859 -16.78 -2.23 -31.40
N ASN A 860 -17.66 -2.49 -30.45
CA ASN A 860 -18.18 -3.83 -30.16
C ASN A 860 -19.31 -4.26 -31.14
N LEU A 861 -19.85 -3.34 -31.91
CA LEU A 861 -20.82 -3.58 -32.97
C LEU A 861 -20.23 -3.21 -34.36
N PRO A 862 -20.76 -3.73 -35.45
CA PRO A 862 -20.16 -3.51 -36.78
C PRO A 862 -20.09 -2.06 -37.22
N GLN A 863 -20.99 -1.21 -36.80
CA GLN A 863 -21.07 0.18 -37.22
C GLN A 863 -21.40 1.13 -36.07
N LEU A 864 -20.83 2.32 -36.13
CA LEU A 864 -21.23 3.46 -35.30
C LEU A 864 -21.91 4.48 -36.21
N LYS A 865 -23.15 4.83 -35.91
CA LYS A 865 -23.90 5.88 -36.62
C LYS A 865 -23.49 7.26 -36.04
N MET A 866 -23.08 8.17 -36.92
CA MET A 866 -22.67 9.51 -36.50
C MET A 866 -23.00 10.55 -37.58
N GLU A 867 -23.34 11.76 -37.07
CA GLU A 867 -23.60 12.95 -37.89
C GLU A 867 -22.96 14.17 -37.21
N GLY A 868 -21.86 14.70 -37.81
CA GLY A 868 -21.09 15.75 -37.16
C GLY A 868 -20.49 15.29 -35.85
N ASN A 869 -20.86 16.00 -34.75
CA ASN A 869 -20.44 15.64 -33.39
C ASN A 869 -21.49 14.77 -32.65
N GLU A 870 -22.59 14.39 -33.32
CA GLU A 870 -23.58 13.50 -32.73
C GLU A 870 -23.26 12.05 -33.08
N ILE A 871 -23.36 11.20 -32.07
CA ILE A 871 -23.25 9.74 -32.21
C ILE A 871 -24.53 9.10 -31.72
N LEU A 872 -24.97 8.05 -32.42
CA LEU A 872 -26.04 7.17 -31.96
C LEU A 872 -25.41 5.85 -31.50
N LEU A 873 -25.44 5.60 -30.20
CA LEU A 873 -25.06 4.33 -29.63
C LEU A 873 -26.27 3.41 -29.59
N GLU A 874 -26.21 2.29 -30.30
CA GLU A 874 -27.22 1.24 -30.21
C GLU A 874 -27.24 0.60 -28.81
N GLY A 875 -28.23 -0.24 -28.54
CA GLY A 875 -28.32 -0.96 -27.27
C GLY A 875 -27.07 -1.80 -27.02
N TYR A 876 -26.47 -1.66 -25.85
CA TYR A 876 -25.20 -2.29 -25.46
C TYR A 876 -24.01 -2.01 -26.40
N GLN A 877 -24.06 -0.90 -27.13
CA GLN A 877 -22.89 -0.46 -27.90
C GLN A 877 -21.83 0.19 -27.02
N ALA A 878 -20.58 -0.21 -27.19
CA ALA A 878 -19.39 0.39 -26.60
C ALA A 878 -18.40 0.76 -27.68
N VAL A 879 -17.83 1.95 -27.59
CA VAL A 879 -16.83 2.45 -28.52
C VAL A 879 -15.66 3.08 -27.79
N ILE A 880 -14.49 2.96 -28.38
CA ILE A 880 -13.26 3.71 -28.03
C ILE A 880 -12.97 4.63 -29.18
N LEU A 881 -13.01 5.93 -28.92
CA LEU A 881 -12.83 6.99 -29.91
C LEU A 881 -11.58 7.80 -29.63
N GLU A 882 -10.80 8.08 -30.63
CA GLU A 882 -9.76 9.12 -30.61
C GLU A 882 -10.40 10.47 -30.94
N ILE A 883 -10.20 11.48 -30.05
CA ILE A 883 -10.82 12.79 -30.17
C ILE A 883 -9.82 13.93 -30.06
#